data_536c4422f92ee0c7432f6550c609d17f
#
_entry.id   536c4422f92ee0c7432f6550c609d17f
#
_cell.length_a   1.000
_cell.length_b   1.000
_cell.length_c   1.000
_cell.angle_alpha   90.00
_cell.angle_beta   90.00
_cell.angle_gamma   90.00
#
_symmetry.space_group_name_H-M   'P 1'
#
loop_
_entity.id
_entity.type
_entity.pdbx_description
1 polymer ?
#
loop_
_entity_poly.entity_id
_entity_poly.type
_entity_poly.pdbx_seq_one_letter_code
_entity_poly.pdbx_strand_id
1 'polypeptide(L)'
;MNSPLSLCWACSLSSQRPAAGAAWGTRCSSTGVSDIGDAERSRPHRAAVQRRRVRSFIPASERSTSTCRCITPTCHIPLASDDYIRSTAFLNIYTPVHMPLAPNSSARVPQAHTPYFKSLEELDNWAESRPQKFQGIQRYIARPETADHEDGGKLLVCHDYKGGYKEDPYDLSYTFNFWSSCDIFVYFAHHRITIPPPGWVNAAHRQGVKMLGTLIFENDGESDCLRLLVGKLPSSKTGPAAQAPMNSRASLPVSPHYARLLAQLAAQRGFDGYLLNFECPLRGGPEQTQALASWIALLRAELRVAVGEHAHVSWYDSVVINGQLRWQDRLNAFNLPFFLPADSFFTNYTWRPSGPAASASFFLSLDPAHVHDKRLRDIYVGVDVWGRGQHGGGGLACFRALEHISPRELGLSTALFGQAWTWESEQDEPGWTWAQWWARERLLWVGPSDASAPIALPEAPRREGEPECPHGEFKPVGEFFGRGLPPDPAVLPLHTTFCPGVGEAWFVEGKKVSGETRMPWTDVDKQTSLGDVWPRPRVAWEDADKGEEGLPVATADLSMEDAWNGGSSLRLELTFPPSEAEDTVYRCVWVPVQGIGLSAGHAYEVVAVYKVVGEVDPSSEVEVGLAVKSAEAGLSTEPTGEEALQHGWTKLTVDVSAPTASAAEVGFAIALVAEDTSKPATVSLLLGQLNVHSKPPIGAKTSIPTILWVDYARDDSQKAGVITWEVAAALPPPTWQLPLTPEQSRPAWIPQIPSVGFLYFNIHVQYFAEGETVGSPDEARWIGTTGLDGEGRRFEVAEEKFKAMAEGKRLARFYVRGVTDRGEVAGWDQSAYVEVAVD
;
A
#
# COMPACT_ATOMS: atom_id res chain seq x y z
N MET A 1 23.01 34.17 -31.82
CA MET A 1 23.68 33.38 -32.87
C MET A 1 23.07 32.00 -32.72
N ASN A 2 22.43 31.53 -33.74
CA ASN A 2 21.54 30.38 -33.75
C ASN A 2 22.30 29.07 -33.53
N SER A 3 21.89 28.35 -32.53
CA SER A 3 22.33 26.98 -32.31
C SER A 3 21.51 26.04 -33.19
N PRO A 4 22.07 25.05 -33.89
CA PRO A 4 21.37 24.12 -34.73
C PRO A 4 21.33 22.74 -34.09
N LEU A 5 20.62 22.54 -32.97
CA LEU A 5 20.51 21.22 -32.30
C LEU A 5 19.09 20.67 -32.14
N SER A 6 18.13 21.18 -32.95
CA SER A 6 16.73 20.65 -32.89
C SER A 6 16.43 19.54 -33.91
N LEU A 7 17.42 18.79 -34.41
CA LEU A 7 17.19 17.86 -35.53
C LEU A 7 17.58 16.40 -35.31
N CYS A 8 17.73 15.91 -34.08
CA CYS A 8 18.15 14.51 -33.89
C CYS A 8 17.06 13.51 -33.43
N TRP A 9 15.84 13.94 -33.21
CA TRP A 9 14.77 13.03 -32.69
C TRP A 9 13.88 12.38 -33.76
N ALA A 10 14.16 12.58 -35.05
CA ALA A 10 13.27 12.10 -36.12
C ALA A 10 13.79 10.93 -36.96
N CYS A 11 14.91 10.31 -36.64
CA CYS A 11 15.57 9.37 -37.55
C CYS A 11 15.53 7.87 -37.21
N SER A 12 14.86 7.40 -36.19
CA SER A 12 14.85 5.96 -35.91
C SER A 12 13.55 5.20 -36.26
N LEU A 13 12.67 5.76 -37.11
CA LEU A 13 11.43 5.08 -37.53
C LEU A 13 11.30 4.95 -39.06
N SER A 14 12.31 4.48 -39.79
CA SER A 14 12.10 4.07 -41.17
C SER A 14 13.16 3.11 -41.66
N SER A 15 13.00 1.84 -41.47
CA SER A 15 13.40 0.79 -42.41
C SER A 15 13.07 -0.59 -41.92
N GLN A 16 11.91 -1.08 -42.28
CA GLN A 16 11.74 -2.51 -42.66
C GLN A 16 10.45 -2.63 -43.52
N ARG A 17 10.62 -2.65 -44.81
CA ARG A 17 9.65 -3.24 -45.73
C ARG A 17 9.99 -4.71 -45.95
N PRO A 18 9.03 -5.63 -45.86
CA PRO A 18 9.25 -7.04 -46.21
C PRO A 18 9.08 -7.25 -47.72
N ALA A 19 9.98 -8.05 -48.24
CA ALA A 19 9.88 -8.61 -49.60
C ALA A 19 8.82 -9.71 -49.65
N ALA A 20 8.04 -9.68 -50.76
CA ALA A 20 6.99 -10.61 -51.12
C ALA A 20 7.53 -11.97 -51.52
N GLY A 21 6.72 -13.02 -51.32
CA GLY A 21 6.85 -14.21 -52.11
C GLY A 21 6.16 -15.46 -51.61
N ALA A 22 5.08 -15.77 -52.31
CA ALA A 22 4.57 -17.09 -52.67
C ALA A 22 3.55 -17.81 -51.74
N ALA A 23 2.36 -17.81 -52.28
CA ALA A 23 1.19 -18.66 -52.01
C ALA A 23 1.39 -20.15 -52.23
N TRP A 24 0.54 -20.93 -51.59
CA TRP A 24 -0.21 -22.13 -51.94
C TRP A 24 -1.05 -22.46 -50.71
N GLY A 25 -2.31 -22.49 -50.61
CA GLY A 25 -3.41 -22.90 -51.44
C GLY A 25 -3.86 -24.34 -51.20
N THR A 26 -4.93 -24.58 -50.46
CA THR A 26 -6.07 -25.51 -50.73
C THR A 26 -6.73 -25.88 -49.37
N ARG A 27 -7.93 -25.49 -49.15
CA ARG A 27 -9.27 -25.99 -49.46
C ARG A 27 -9.64 -27.34 -48.90
N CYS A 28 -10.74 -27.35 -48.22
CA CYS A 28 -11.94 -28.20 -48.24
C CYS A 28 -12.02 -29.23 -47.12
N SER A 29 -13.04 -29.16 -46.41
CA SER A 29 -14.49 -29.41 -46.44
C SER A 29 -14.84 -30.67 -45.66
N SER A 30 -15.63 -30.52 -44.62
CA SER A 30 -17.04 -30.96 -44.37
C SER A 30 -17.41 -32.45 -44.39
N THR A 31 -18.30 -32.75 -43.45
CA THR A 31 -19.33 -33.83 -43.38
C THR A 31 -18.78 -35.19 -42.89
N GLY A 32 -19.45 -35.87 -42.00
CA GLY A 32 -20.82 -36.14 -41.66
C GLY A 32 -20.89 -37.26 -40.63
N VAL A 33 -21.80 -37.15 -39.71
CA VAL A 33 -22.85 -38.02 -39.22
C VAL A 33 -22.69 -39.58 -39.34
N SER A 34 -23.03 -40.18 -38.22
CA SER A 34 -23.91 -41.33 -37.91
C SER A 34 -23.18 -42.41 -37.10
N ASP A 35 -23.62 -42.66 -35.91
CA ASP A 35 -24.71 -43.52 -35.43
C ASP A 35 -24.37 -45.03 -35.26
N ILE A 36 -24.82 -45.53 -34.12
CA ILE A 36 -25.30 -46.87 -33.76
C ILE A 36 -24.28 -47.90 -33.24
N GLY A 37 -24.63 -48.41 -32.09
CA GLY A 37 -24.35 -49.81 -31.74
C GLY A 37 -24.24 -50.09 -30.22
N ASP A 38 -25.39 -50.50 -29.64
CA ASP A 38 -25.55 -51.19 -28.38
C ASP A 38 -24.75 -52.49 -28.25
N ALA A 39 -24.47 -52.87 -27.01
CA ALA A 39 -24.78 -54.14 -26.39
C ALA A 39 -23.78 -54.52 -25.31
N GLU A 40 -24.33 -54.61 -24.15
CA GLU A 40 -24.58 -55.76 -23.25
C GLU A 40 -23.48 -56.21 -22.29
N ARG A 41 -23.88 -56.01 -21.00
CA ARG A 41 -23.87 -56.97 -19.85
C ARG A 41 -22.72 -57.93 -19.64
N SER A 42 -22.11 -57.88 -18.47
CA SER A 42 -22.26 -58.92 -17.45
C SER A 42 -21.58 -58.62 -16.13
N ARG A 43 -22.33 -58.70 -15.06
CA ARG A 43 -21.88 -59.04 -13.69
C ARG A 43 -21.99 -60.56 -13.56
N PRO A 44 -21.60 -61.23 -12.45
CA PRO A 44 -20.98 -60.82 -11.15
C PRO A 44 -19.93 -61.84 -10.68
N HIS A 45 -19.18 -61.55 -9.57
CA HIS A 45 -19.00 -62.55 -8.53
C HIS A 45 -18.55 -61.94 -7.18
N ARG A 46 -19.35 -62.28 -6.15
CA ARG A 46 -19.04 -62.11 -4.73
C ARG A 46 -18.02 -63.13 -4.28
N ALA A 47 -17.17 -62.74 -3.32
CA ALA A 47 -16.67 -63.67 -2.30
C ALA A 47 -16.51 -62.87 -0.96
N ALA A 48 -17.29 -63.29 0.00
CA ALA A 48 -17.23 -62.91 1.40
C ALA A 48 -16.25 -63.86 2.13
N VAL A 49 -16.06 -63.57 3.42
CA VAL A 49 -15.42 -64.34 4.49
C VAL A 49 -14.07 -63.77 4.92
N GLN A 50 -13.77 -63.41 6.20
CA GLN A 50 -14.27 -63.85 7.51
C GLN A 50 -13.74 -62.91 8.60
N ARG A 51 -14.57 -62.65 9.61
CA ARG A 51 -14.21 -62.09 10.89
C ARG A 51 -13.36 -63.03 11.74
N ARG A 52 -12.33 -62.51 12.45
CA ARG A 52 -11.90 -63.14 13.71
C ARG A 52 -11.74 -62.07 14.79
N ARG A 53 -12.62 -62.19 15.79
CA ARG A 53 -12.46 -61.62 17.14
C ARG A 53 -11.43 -62.45 17.88
N VAL A 54 -10.53 -61.81 18.63
CA VAL A 54 -9.92 -62.43 19.82
C VAL A 54 -10.04 -61.42 20.95
N ARG A 55 -10.60 -61.87 22.03
CA ARG A 55 -10.84 -61.20 23.32
C ARG A 55 -9.61 -61.34 24.23
N SER A 56 -9.41 -60.26 25.01
CA SER A 56 -9.09 -60.20 26.44
C SER A 56 -7.91 -60.93 27.03
N PHE A 57 -7.07 -60.18 27.74
CA PHE A 57 -6.82 -60.44 29.16
C PHE A 57 -6.14 -59.21 29.80
N ILE A 58 -6.71 -58.75 30.94
CA ILE A 58 -6.12 -57.88 31.95
C ILE A 58 -5.51 -58.81 33.00
N PRO A 59 -4.39 -58.48 33.62
CA PRO A 59 -4.49 -58.22 35.03
C PRO A 59 -3.78 -56.90 35.50
N ALA A 60 -4.39 -56.37 36.53
CA ALA A 60 -3.92 -55.28 37.35
C ALA A 60 -2.76 -55.72 38.24
N SER A 61 -1.80 -54.84 38.45
CA SER A 61 -1.29 -54.49 39.81
C SER A 61 -0.14 -53.48 39.73
N GLU A 62 -0.26 -52.61 40.68
CA GLU A 62 0.77 -51.89 41.43
C GLU A 62 1.17 -50.48 41.04
N ARG A 63 0.81 -49.63 41.97
CA ARG A 63 1.16 -48.23 42.15
C ARG A 63 2.66 -48.03 42.27
N SER A 64 3.22 -47.10 41.50
CA SER A 64 4.34 -46.34 42.02
C SER A 64 4.19 -44.90 41.51
N THR A 65 4.08 -44.02 42.44
CA THR A 65 4.09 -42.57 42.28
C THR A 65 5.50 -42.16 41.82
N SER A 66 5.60 -41.63 40.59
CA SER A 66 6.76 -40.91 40.16
C SER A 66 6.28 -39.64 39.46
N THR A 67 6.41 -38.54 40.17
CA THR A 67 6.21 -37.19 39.73
C THR A 67 7.20 -36.87 38.61
N CYS A 68 6.76 -36.89 37.37
CA CYS A 68 7.49 -36.22 36.28
C CYS A 68 7.15 -34.73 36.32
N ARG A 69 8.08 -33.94 36.79
CA ARG A 69 8.09 -32.49 36.59
C ARG A 69 8.35 -32.21 35.12
N CYS A 70 7.34 -31.76 34.41
CA CYS A 70 7.54 -31.01 33.17
C CYS A 70 8.21 -29.70 33.50
N ILE A 71 9.46 -29.56 33.09
CA ILE A 71 10.18 -28.27 33.09
C ILE A 71 9.77 -27.55 31.84
N THR A 72 8.86 -26.60 31.98
CA THR A 72 8.69 -25.52 31.02
C THR A 72 9.79 -24.50 31.27
N PRO A 73 10.55 -24.08 30.27
CA PRO A 73 11.41 -22.90 30.44
C PRO A 73 10.51 -21.66 30.32
N THR A 74 10.07 -21.17 31.46
CA THR A 74 9.60 -19.82 31.62
C THR A 74 10.82 -18.90 31.56
N CYS A 75 10.99 -18.21 30.46
CA CYS A 75 11.80 -16.99 30.44
C CYS A 75 11.10 -15.96 31.31
N HIS A 76 11.59 -15.76 32.53
CA HIS A 76 11.28 -14.60 33.34
C HIS A 76 12.04 -13.42 32.76
N ILE A 77 11.34 -12.54 32.05
CA ILE A 77 11.72 -11.14 31.93
C ILE A 77 11.39 -10.51 33.27
N PRO A 78 12.29 -9.82 33.95
CA PRO A 78 11.99 -9.15 35.21
C PRO A 78 10.91 -8.09 34.94
N LEU A 79 9.77 -8.25 35.57
CA LEU A 79 8.77 -7.21 35.69
C LEU A 79 9.44 -6.00 36.36
N ALA A 80 9.63 -4.94 35.59
CA ALA A 80 9.95 -3.63 36.12
C ALA A 80 8.79 -3.21 37.02
N SER A 81 9.14 -2.66 38.18
CA SER A 81 8.28 -2.24 39.25
C SER A 81 7.06 -1.44 38.79
N ASP A 82 5.95 -1.61 39.49
CA ASP A 82 4.62 -0.95 39.29
C ASP A 82 4.64 0.59 39.21
N ASP A 83 5.75 1.22 39.48
CA ASP A 83 5.89 2.68 39.41
C ASP A 83 6.12 3.23 37.98
N TYR A 84 6.45 2.37 36.98
CA TYR A 84 6.60 2.80 35.60
C TYR A 84 5.30 2.84 34.81
N ILE A 85 4.25 2.20 35.34
CA ILE A 85 2.93 2.09 34.65
C ILE A 85 2.08 3.39 34.81
N ARG A 86 2.45 4.30 35.71
CA ARG A 86 1.71 5.56 35.92
C ARG A 86 2.16 6.74 35.06
N SER A 87 3.29 6.61 34.36
CA SER A 87 3.85 7.73 33.57
C SER A 87 3.71 7.60 32.05
N THR A 88 3.22 6.49 31.53
CA THR A 88 3.11 6.26 30.06
C THR A 88 1.69 6.06 29.57
N ALA A 89 0.70 6.66 30.22
CA ALA A 89 -0.67 6.76 29.68
C ALA A 89 -0.83 7.92 28.67
N PHE A 90 0.19 8.19 27.86
CA PHE A 90 -0.02 8.83 26.58
C PHE A 90 -0.19 7.74 25.55
N LEU A 91 -1.43 7.25 25.45
CA LEU A 91 -1.92 6.56 24.28
C LEU A 91 -1.58 7.40 23.06
N ASN A 92 -0.67 6.91 22.22
CA ASN A 92 -0.51 7.45 20.88
C ASN A 92 -1.79 7.16 20.11
N ILE A 93 -2.67 8.14 20.16
CA ILE A 93 -3.94 8.10 19.46
C ILE A 93 -3.65 8.61 18.08
N TYR A 94 -3.72 7.74 17.06
CA TYR A 94 -3.60 8.15 15.68
C TYR A 94 -4.72 9.11 15.32
N THR A 95 -4.32 10.33 15.10
CA THR A 95 -5.11 11.32 14.38
C THR A 95 -4.47 11.51 13.02
N PRO A 96 -5.21 11.80 11.96
CA PRO A 96 -4.60 12.39 10.80
C PRO A 96 -3.98 13.71 11.25
N VAL A 97 -2.69 13.65 11.51
CA VAL A 97 -1.89 14.84 11.75
C VAL A 97 -1.57 15.38 10.38
N HIS A 98 -1.99 16.60 10.10
CA HIS A 98 -1.59 17.26 8.87
C HIS A 98 -0.12 17.66 9.00
N MET A 99 0.74 16.69 8.81
CA MET A 99 2.19 16.86 8.75
C MET A 99 2.65 17.01 7.29
N PRO A 100 3.74 17.65 7.04
CA PRO A 100 4.58 18.36 7.98
C PRO A 100 3.98 19.69 8.45
N LEU A 101 4.32 20.10 9.66
CA LEU A 101 3.98 21.40 10.24
C LEU A 101 5.24 22.24 10.38
N ALA A 102 5.16 23.53 10.08
CA ALA A 102 6.31 24.43 10.27
C ALA A 102 6.78 24.46 11.74
N PRO A 103 8.08 24.57 12.01
CA PRO A 103 8.58 24.84 13.34
C PRO A 103 7.87 26.08 13.93
N ASN A 104 7.39 26.00 15.14
CA ASN A 104 6.61 27.06 15.78
C ASN A 104 5.28 27.38 15.07
N SER A 105 4.77 26.50 14.20
CA SER A 105 3.45 26.68 13.63
C SER A 105 2.40 26.70 14.75
N SER A 106 1.32 27.42 14.51
CA SER A 106 0.16 27.42 15.40
C SER A 106 -0.78 26.25 15.12
N ALA A 107 -0.46 25.42 14.13
CA ALA A 107 -1.25 24.26 13.79
C ALA A 107 -1.30 23.28 14.97
N ARG A 108 -2.46 22.73 15.17
CA ARG A 108 -2.72 21.71 16.18
C ARG A 108 -2.87 20.35 15.52
N VAL A 109 -2.39 19.32 16.19
CA VAL A 109 -2.73 17.94 15.86
C VAL A 109 -4.24 17.78 16.01
N PRO A 110 -4.98 17.38 14.97
CA PRO A 110 -6.42 17.19 15.05
C PRO A 110 -6.81 16.16 16.12
N GLN A 111 -8.00 16.29 16.68
CA GLN A 111 -8.47 15.38 17.72
C GLN A 111 -8.69 13.98 17.17
N ALA A 112 -8.15 12.97 17.88
CA ALA A 112 -8.18 11.61 17.49
C ALA A 112 -9.57 11.00 17.34
N HIS A 113 -9.81 10.36 16.23
CA HIS A 113 -10.88 9.36 16.15
C HIS A 113 -10.44 8.09 16.86
N THR A 114 -11.39 7.37 17.50
CA THR A 114 -11.08 6.12 18.19
C THR A 114 -10.38 5.14 17.25
N PRO A 115 -9.09 4.79 17.48
CA PRO A 115 -8.33 3.92 16.59
C PRO A 115 -8.64 2.44 16.81
N TYR A 116 -9.32 2.11 17.91
CA TYR A 116 -9.68 0.75 18.27
C TYR A 116 -10.85 0.73 19.24
N PHE A 117 -11.50 -0.42 19.40
CA PHE A 117 -12.43 -0.73 20.47
C PHE A 117 -11.90 -1.89 21.32
N LYS A 118 -12.03 -1.76 22.63
CA LYS A 118 -11.61 -2.81 23.60
C LYS A 118 -12.65 -3.89 23.79
N SER A 119 -13.89 -3.63 23.41
CA SER A 119 -15.01 -4.56 23.55
C SER A 119 -16.08 -4.33 22.47
N LEU A 120 -16.96 -5.30 22.28
CA LEU A 120 -18.14 -5.14 21.42
C LEU A 120 -19.15 -4.12 21.99
N GLU A 121 -19.11 -3.87 23.30
CA GLU A 121 -19.95 -2.82 23.91
C GLU A 121 -19.51 -1.42 23.51
N GLU A 122 -18.20 -1.17 23.42
CA GLU A 122 -17.68 0.10 22.90
C GLU A 122 -18.09 0.33 21.43
N LEU A 123 -18.12 -0.74 20.61
CA LEU A 123 -18.64 -0.67 19.25
C LEU A 123 -20.14 -0.34 19.22
N ASP A 124 -20.94 -0.94 20.10
CA ASP A 124 -22.37 -0.60 20.23
C ASP A 124 -22.56 0.89 20.60
N ASN A 125 -21.79 1.39 21.55
CA ASN A 125 -21.84 2.81 21.97
C ASN A 125 -21.42 3.75 20.84
N TRP A 126 -20.40 3.39 20.08
CA TRP A 126 -19.99 4.13 18.88
C TRP A 126 -21.13 4.21 17.87
N ALA A 127 -21.80 3.09 17.58
CA ALA A 127 -22.90 3.05 16.62
C ALA A 127 -24.10 3.91 17.08
N GLU A 128 -24.39 3.94 18.38
CA GLU A 128 -25.46 4.76 18.98
C GLU A 128 -25.17 6.26 18.85
N SER A 129 -23.89 6.67 18.83
CA SER A 129 -23.47 8.06 18.63
C SER A 129 -23.73 8.60 17.21
N ARG A 130 -24.09 7.73 16.26
CA ARG A 130 -24.33 8.04 14.84
C ARG A 130 -23.15 8.79 14.23
N PRO A 131 -21.96 8.22 14.25
CA PRO A 131 -20.76 8.87 13.77
C PRO A 131 -20.89 9.22 12.29
N GLN A 132 -20.37 10.37 11.90
CA GLN A 132 -20.31 10.77 10.50
C GLN A 132 -19.28 9.94 9.75
N LYS A 133 -19.50 9.79 8.44
CA LYS A 133 -18.51 9.18 7.55
C LYS A 133 -17.23 10.01 7.57
N PHE A 134 -16.11 9.34 7.63
CA PHE A 134 -14.81 9.99 7.52
C PHE A 134 -14.68 10.61 6.12
N GLN A 135 -14.15 11.83 6.06
CA GLN A 135 -13.80 12.49 4.81
C GLN A 135 -12.30 12.35 4.60
N GLY A 136 -11.85 12.40 3.36
CA GLY A 136 -10.43 12.36 3.06
C GLY A 136 -9.83 10.95 3.07
N ILE A 137 -10.60 9.96 2.66
CA ILE A 137 -10.10 8.60 2.44
C ILE A 137 -10.09 8.27 0.95
N GLN A 138 -8.88 7.96 0.44
CA GLN A 138 -8.70 7.43 -0.90
C GLN A 138 -9.48 6.12 -1.06
N ARG A 139 -10.34 6.02 -2.04
CA ARG A 139 -11.05 4.77 -2.36
C ARG A 139 -10.07 3.73 -2.91
N TYR A 140 -10.29 2.48 -2.54
CA TYR A 140 -9.58 1.37 -3.17
C TYR A 140 -9.91 1.30 -4.66
N ILE A 141 -8.87 1.20 -5.47
CA ILE A 141 -8.92 0.93 -6.90
C ILE A 141 -7.99 -0.25 -7.17
N ALA A 142 -8.54 -1.28 -7.81
CA ALA A 142 -7.76 -2.48 -8.10
C ALA A 142 -6.60 -2.18 -9.05
N ARG A 143 -5.50 -2.88 -8.86
CA ARG A 143 -4.37 -2.90 -9.78
C ARG A 143 -4.77 -3.53 -11.11
N PRO A 144 -4.12 -3.13 -12.22
CA PRO A 144 -4.15 -3.93 -13.45
C PRO A 144 -3.60 -5.33 -13.18
N GLU A 145 -4.27 -6.37 -13.66
CA GLU A 145 -3.76 -7.73 -13.61
C GLU A 145 -2.63 -7.88 -14.63
N THR A 146 -1.47 -8.33 -14.19
CA THR A 146 -0.35 -8.70 -15.05
C THR A 146 -0.18 -10.22 -15.04
N ALA A 147 0.36 -10.81 -16.11
CA ALA A 147 0.53 -12.26 -16.19
C ALA A 147 1.34 -12.84 -15.01
N ASP A 148 2.37 -12.13 -14.57
CA ASP A 148 3.19 -12.55 -13.42
C ASP A 148 2.42 -12.53 -12.09
N HIS A 149 1.33 -11.79 -12.01
CA HIS A 149 0.52 -11.62 -10.80
C HIS A 149 -0.74 -12.49 -10.82
N GLU A 150 -1.15 -12.99 -11.99
CA GLU A 150 -2.38 -13.75 -12.15
C GLU A 150 -2.27 -15.19 -11.63
N ASP A 151 -1.14 -15.85 -11.86
CA ASP A 151 -0.94 -17.28 -11.56
C ASP A 151 -0.19 -17.52 -10.25
N GLY A 152 0.53 -16.53 -9.72
CA GLY A 152 1.35 -16.65 -8.51
C GLY A 152 0.59 -16.52 -7.20
N GLY A 153 1.26 -16.93 -6.11
CA GLY A 153 0.83 -16.61 -4.74
C GLY A 153 0.97 -15.13 -4.44
N LYS A 154 0.14 -14.63 -3.52
CA LYS A 154 0.04 -13.24 -3.09
C LYS A 154 0.74 -13.00 -1.77
N LEU A 155 1.08 -11.75 -1.49
CA LEU A 155 1.67 -11.34 -0.22
C LEU A 155 0.67 -10.55 0.61
N LEU A 156 0.36 -11.07 1.81
CA LEU A 156 -0.29 -10.33 2.88
C LEU A 156 0.77 -9.89 3.88
N VAL A 157 0.84 -8.60 4.17
CA VAL A 157 1.71 -8.03 5.22
C VAL A 157 0.86 -7.73 6.44
N CYS A 158 1.16 -8.37 7.56
CA CYS A 158 0.48 -8.15 8.83
C CYS A 158 1.36 -7.30 9.75
N HIS A 159 1.05 -6.02 9.83
CA HIS A 159 1.80 -5.04 10.58
C HIS A 159 1.36 -5.04 12.04
N ASP A 160 2.16 -5.67 12.91
CA ASP A 160 1.90 -5.71 14.34
C ASP A 160 2.30 -4.40 15.01
N TYR A 161 1.30 -3.55 15.21
CA TYR A 161 1.46 -2.29 15.93
C TYR A 161 1.26 -2.48 17.44
N LYS A 162 2.00 -3.40 18.01
CA LYS A 162 1.90 -3.67 19.46
C LYS A 162 2.68 -2.69 20.33
N GLY A 163 3.47 -1.83 19.74
CA GLY A 163 4.28 -0.89 20.49
C GLY A 163 5.74 -1.28 20.60
N GLY A 164 6.24 -1.96 19.58
CA GLY A 164 7.68 -2.11 19.42
C GLY A 164 8.34 -0.77 19.12
N TYR A 165 7.66 0.11 18.42
CA TYR A 165 8.13 1.47 18.15
C TYR A 165 7.05 2.51 18.48
N LYS A 166 7.49 3.77 18.64
CA LYS A 166 6.59 4.91 18.77
C LYS A 166 6.50 5.61 17.42
N GLU A 167 5.28 5.88 17.02
CA GLU A 167 5.05 6.81 15.93
C GLU A 167 5.18 8.23 16.47
N ASP A 168 6.24 8.92 16.05
CA ASP A 168 6.48 10.31 16.41
C ASP A 168 6.33 11.16 15.14
N PRO A 169 5.29 12.00 15.06
CA PRO A 169 5.10 12.86 13.90
C PRO A 169 6.14 13.97 13.79
N TYR A 170 6.97 14.18 14.80
CA TYR A 170 8.02 15.20 14.85
C TYR A 170 9.43 14.63 14.75
N ASP A 171 9.55 13.35 14.39
CA ASP A 171 10.84 12.69 14.14
C ASP A 171 10.71 11.76 12.93
N LEU A 172 11.84 11.19 12.48
CA LEU A 172 11.86 10.17 11.44
C LEU A 172 11.52 8.82 12.06
N SER A 173 10.40 8.23 11.69
CA SER A 173 9.90 6.95 12.20
C SER A 173 9.73 5.91 11.10
N TYR A 174 9.42 4.70 11.50
CA TYR A 174 9.11 3.59 10.59
C TYR A 174 7.92 3.92 9.68
N THR A 175 8.08 3.60 8.37
CA THR A 175 7.02 3.57 7.38
C THR A 175 7.16 2.34 6.50
N PHE A 176 6.05 1.79 5.98
CA PHE A 176 6.12 0.68 5.03
C PHE A 176 6.18 1.23 3.59
N ASN A 177 7.16 0.80 2.79
CA ASN A 177 7.44 1.42 1.48
C ASN A 177 7.36 0.46 0.29
N PHE A 178 7.29 -0.87 0.51
CA PHE A 178 7.34 -1.87 -0.56
C PHE A 178 5.94 -2.36 -0.96
N TRP A 179 5.03 -1.41 -1.19
CA TRP A 179 3.64 -1.67 -1.56
C TRP A 179 3.50 -2.48 -2.86
N SER A 180 4.41 -2.33 -3.82
CA SER A 180 4.39 -3.07 -5.08
C SER A 180 4.51 -4.59 -4.91
N SER A 181 5.08 -5.05 -3.80
CA SER A 181 5.16 -6.48 -3.45
C SER A 181 3.99 -6.95 -2.57
N CYS A 182 3.15 -6.04 -2.07
CA CYS A 182 2.06 -6.33 -1.12
C CYS A 182 0.70 -6.29 -1.82
N ASP A 183 -0.16 -7.28 -1.58
CA ASP A 183 -1.54 -7.33 -2.08
C ASP A 183 -2.57 -6.93 -1.03
N ILE A 184 -2.30 -7.33 0.21
CA ILE A 184 -3.16 -7.08 1.36
C ILE A 184 -2.29 -6.61 2.52
N PHE A 185 -2.65 -5.49 3.12
CA PHE A 185 -2.00 -4.99 4.32
C PHE A 185 -2.97 -5.06 5.50
N VAL A 186 -2.57 -5.68 6.59
CA VAL A 186 -3.35 -5.77 7.82
C VAL A 186 -2.72 -4.85 8.85
N TYR A 187 -3.46 -3.86 9.30
CA TYR A 187 -3.06 -3.04 10.45
C TYR A 187 -3.50 -3.77 11.72
N PHE A 188 -2.54 -4.43 12.35
CA PHE A 188 -2.78 -5.33 13.47
C PHE A 188 -2.48 -4.64 14.81
N ALA A 189 -3.30 -4.86 15.80
CA ALA A 189 -2.99 -4.54 17.20
C ALA A 189 -3.82 -5.44 18.12
N HIS A 190 -3.38 -5.65 19.37
CA HIS A 190 -4.02 -6.53 20.35
C HIS A 190 -5.26 -5.88 21.03
N HIS A 191 -6.16 -5.31 20.21
CA HIS A 191 -7.44 -4.77 20.67
C HIS A 191 -8.59 -5.56 20.05
N ARG A 192 -9.77 -5.55 20.69
CA ARG A 192 -10.94 -6.29 20.18
C ARG A 192 -11.24 -5.99 18.73
N ILE A 193 -11.19 -4.71 18.35
CA ILE A 193 -11.33 -4.25 16.98
C ILE A 193 -10.30 -3.17 16.75
N THR A 194 -9.41 -3.37 15.81
CA THR A 194 -8.42 -2.38 15.40
C THR A 194 -8.83 -1.76 14.08
N ILE A 195 -8.76 -0.43 14.02
CA ILE A 195 -9.14 0.37 12.86
C ILE A 195 -7.85 0.92 12.24
N PRO A 196 -7.58 0.64 10.95
CA PRO A 196 -6.43 1.22 10.27
C PRO A 196 -6.51 2.75 10.29
N PRO A 197 -5.41 3.46 10.58
CA PRO A 197 -5.37 4.91 10.49
C PRO A 197 -5.58 5.40 9.05
N PRO A 198 -6.21 6.55 8.84
CA PRO A 198 -6.49 7.08 7.50
C PRO A 198 -5.26 7.19 6.59
N GLY A 199 -4.14 7.67 7.12
CA GLY A 199 -2.90 7.77 6.34
C GLY A 199 -2.41 6.43 5.80
N TRP A 200 -2.50 5.37 6.60
CA TRP A 200 -2.17 4.00 6.16
C TRP A 200 -3.15 3.48 5.11
N VAL A 201 -4.46 3.77 5.26
CA VAL A 201 -5.47 3.42 4.26
C VAL A 201 -5.16 4.12 2.94
N ASN A 202 -4.90 5.43 2.99
CA ASN A 202 -4.61 6.23 1.82
C ASN A 202 -3.33 5.77 1.10
N ALA A 203 -2.26 5.51 1.84
CA ALA A 203 -1.01 5.01 1.28
C ALA A 203 -1.18 3.66 0.56
N ALA A 204 -1.90 2.71 1.18
CA ALA A 204 -2.20 1.42 0.58
C ALA A 204 -3.07 1.55 -0.67
N HIS A 205 -4.16 2.34 -0.60
CA HIS A 205 -5.10 2.50 -1.71
C HIS A 205 -4.52 3.23 -2.92
N ARG A 206 -3.61 4.21 -2.70
CA ARG A 206 -2.86 4.83 -3.80
C ARG A 206 -2.02 3.82 -4.59
N GLN A 207 -1.65 2.72 -3.95
CA GLN A 207 -0.87 1.64 -4.56
C GLN A 207 -1.75 0.43 -4.96
N GLY A 208 -3.08 0.53 -4.82
CA GLY A 208 -4.01 -0.56 -5.13
C GLY A 208 -3.88 -1.78 -4.21
N VAL A 209 -3.43 -1.57 -2.96
CA VAL A 209 -3.33 -2.57 -1.90
C VAL A 209 -4.55 -2.51 -1.01
N LYS A 210 -5.15 -3.65 -0.68
CA LYS A 210 -6.26 -3.72 0.27
C LYS A 210 -5.76 -3.49 1.69
N MET A 211 -6.53 -2.70 2.46
CA MET A 211 -6.23 -2.42 3.87
C MET A 211 -7.25 -3.11 4.78
N LEU A 212 -6.78 -3.97 5.68
CA LEU A 212 -7.65 -4.65 6.65
C LEU A 212 -7.39 -4.17 8.07
N GLY A 213 -8.47 -4.03 8.83
CA GLY A 213 -8.44 -3.99 10.28
C GLY A 213 -8.42 -5.39 10.89
N THR A 214 -8.48 -5.49 12.21
CA THR A 214 -8.51 -6.77 12.93
C THR A 214 -9.71 -6.89 13.85
N LEU A 215 -10.21 -8.11 13.96
CA LEU A 215 -11.19 -8.52 14.99
C LEU A 215 -10.57 -9.66 15.79
N ILE A 216 -10.25 -9.41 17.06
CA ILE A 216 -9.46 -10.32 17.90
C ILE A 216 -10.25 -10.80 19.10
N PHE A 217 -10.16 -12.10 19.38
CA PHE A 217 -10.66 -12.75 20.60
C PHE A 217 -9.55 -13.61 21.20
N GLU A 218 -8.82 -13.05 22.12
CA GLU A 218 -7.72 -13.70 22.83
C GLU A 218 -8.08 -13.90 24.31
N ASN A 219 -7.43 -14.82 24.98
CA ASN A 219 -7.55 -15.07 26.42
C ASN A 219 -9.01 -15.21 26.91
N ASP A 220 -9.51 -14.22 27.66
CA ASP A 220 -10.87 -14.19 28.23
C ASP A 220 -11.96 -13.72 27.24
N GLY A 221 -11.64 -13.68 25.96
CA GLY A 221 -12.52 -13.17 24.89
C GLY A 221 -13.76 -14.04 24.60
N GLU A 222 -13.92 -15.18 25.24
CA GLU A 222 -14.99 -16.14 24.95
C GLU A 222 -16.41 -15.58 25.12
N SER A 223 -16.64 -14.79 26.17
CA SER A 223 -17.96 -14.19 26.43
C SER A 223 -18.35 -13.20 25.34
N ASP A 224 -17.39 -12.41 24.86
CA ASP A 224 -17.57 -11.49 23.74
C ASP A 224 -17.74 -12.26 22.42
N CYS A 225 -17.06 -13.38 22.24
CA CYS A 225 -17.24 -14.23 21.08
C CYS A 225 -18.67 -14.79 21.01
N LEU A 226 -19.26 -15.21 22.14
CA LEU A 226 -20.66 -15.60 22.16
C LEU A 226 -21.59 -14.42 21.86
N ARG A 227 -21.31 -13.24 22.44
CA ARG A 227 -22.04 -11.99 22.15
C ARG A 227 -21.99 -11.64 20.65
N LEU A 228 -20.83 -11.81 20.01
CA LEU A 228 -20.68 -11.61 18.57
C LEU A 228 -21.72 -12.41 17.77
N LEU A 229 -21.95 -13.66 18.16
CA LEU A 229 -22.84 -14.57 17.45
C LEU A 229 -24.32 -14.30 17.76
N VAL A 230 -24.67 -14.08 19.03
CA VAL A 230 -26.08 -13.92 19.44
C VAL A 230 -26.58 -12.47 19.35
N GLY A 231 -25.69 -11.49 19.19
CA GLY A 231 -26.04 -10.09 19.06
C GLY A 231 -26.09 -9.33 20.39
N LYS A 232 -26.52 -8.07 20.32
CA LYS A 232 -26.65 -7.18 21.48
C LYS A 232 -27.67 -7.73 22.48
N LEU A 233 -27.23 -7.94 23.71
CA LEU A 233 -28.11 -8.35 24.78
C LEU A 233 -28.91 -7.16 25.32
N PRO A 234 -30.19 -7.32 25.70
CA PRO A 234 -30.98 -6.26 26.26
C PRO A 234 -30.38 -5.76 27.58
N SER A 235 -30.31 -4.43 27.73
CA SER A 235 -29.72 -3.77 28.91
C SER A 235 -30.56 -3.82 30.17
N SER A 236 -31.82 -4.21 30.09
CA SER A 236 -32.72 -4.26 31.25
C SER A 236 -32.48 -5.49 32.10
N LYS A 237 -31.89 -5.29 33.28
CA LYS A 237 -31.81 -6.31 34.34
C LYS A 237 -33.15 -6.56 35.03
N THR A 238 -34.23 -5.87 34.70
CA THR A 238 -35.54 -5.84 35.40
C THR A 238 -36.74 -6.18 34.52
N GLY A 239 -36.55 -6.43 33.22
CA GLY A 239 -37.64 -6.94 32.39
C GLY A 239 -37.77 -8.45 32.47
N PRO A 240 -38.92 -9.06 32.09
CA PRO A 240 -38.96 -10.46 31.84
C PRO A 240 -37.88 -10.80 30.82
N ALA A 241 -36.94 -11.65 31.19
CA ALA A 241 -35.94 -12.12 30.28
C ALA A 241 -36.65 -12.54 29.00
N ALA A 242 -36.29 -11.97 27.88
CA ALA A 242 -36.81 -12.42 26.61
C ALA A 242 -36.51 -13.91 26.54
N GLN A 243 -37.54 -14.73 26.79
CA GLN A 243 -37.39 -16.18 26.67
C GLN A 243 -37.19 -16.43 25.18
N ALA A 244 -35.97 -16.72 24.80
CA ALA A 244 -35.73 -17.33 23.52
C ALA A 244 -36.61 -18.58 23.43
N PRO A 245 -37.30 -18.80 22.32
CA PRO A 245 -38.08 -20.01 22.16
C PRO A 245 -37.12 -21.19 22.33
N MET A 246 -37.27 -21.91 23.42
CA MET A 246 -36.49 -23.11 23.75
C MET A 246 -36.92 -24.25 22.81
N ASN A 247 -36.60 -24.15 21.55
CA ASN A 247 -36.58 -25.30 20.66
C ASN A 247 -35.22 -25.99 20.83
N SER A 248 -35.24 -26.99 21.71
CA SER A 248 -34.12 -27.81 22.17
C SER A 248 -33.39 -28.62 21.09
N ARG A 249 -33.55 -28.27 19.81
CA ARG A 249 -32.88 -28.87 18.65
C ARG A 249 -32.43 -27.87 17.60
N ALA A 250 -32.54 -26.56 17.85
CA ALA A 250 -32.08 -25.55 16.92
C ALA A 250 -30.61 -25.25 17.17
N SER A 251 -29.81 -25.17 16.11
CA SER A 251 -28.48 -24.59 16.12
C SER A 251 -28.49 -23.24 16.83
N LEU A 252 -27.37 -22.85 17.43
CA LEU A 252 -27.20 -21.53 18.04
C LEU A 252 -27.65 -20.43 17.06
N PRO A 253 -28.58 -19.52 17.41
CA PRO A 253 -29.06 -18.50 16.51
C PRO A 253 -27.98 -17.49 16.22
N VAL A 254 -27.78 -17.15 14.94
CA VAL A 254 -26.81 -16.18 14.48
C VAL A 254 -27.48 -14.83 14.25
N SER A 255 -27.01 -13.81 14.95
CA SER A 255 -27.48 -12.42 14.78
C SER A 255 -26.63 -11.68 13.73
N PRO A 256 -27.25 -10.91 12.83
CA PRO A 256 -26.52 -10.06 11.90
C PRO A 256 -25.99 -8.76 12.51
N HIS A 257 -26.29 -8.49 13.79
CA HIS A 257 -26.02 -7.19 14.42
C HIS A 257 -24.55 -6.74 14.26
N TYR A 258 -23.60 -7.55 14.75
CA TYR A 258 -22.19 -7.18 14.70
C TYR A 258 -21.57 -7.30 13.29
N ALA A 259 -22.06 -8.20 12.46
CA ALA A 259 -21.64 -8.26 11.06
C ALA A 259 -21.96 -6.94 10.33
N ARG A 260 -23.16 -6.39 10.54
CA ARG A 260 -23.56 -5.09 9.99
C ARG A 260 -22.79 -3.92 10.59
N LEU A 261 -22.59 -3.90 11.92
CA LEU A 261 -21.84 -2.84 12.56
C LEU A 261 -20.38 -2.79 12.09
N LEU A 262 -19.72 -3.95 11.96
CA LEU A 262 -18.36 -4.06 11.45
C LEU A 262 -18.28 -3.63 9.97
N ALA A 263 -19.25 -4.02 9.15
CA ALA A 263 -19.32 -3.58 7.76
C ALA A 263 -19.55 -2.06 7.65
N GLN A 264 -20.41 -1.48 8.48
CA GLN A 264 -20.61 -0.04 8.56
C GLN A 264 -19.36 0.70 9.03
N LEU A 265 -18.65 0.14 10.02
CA LEU A 265 -17.40 0.69 10.52
C LEU A 265 -16.35 0.74 9.41
N ALA A 266 -16.14 -0.36 8.69
CA ALA A 266 -15.22 -0.44 7.57
C ALA A 266 -15.56 0.60 6.48
N ALA A 267 -16.82 0.65 6.06
CA ALA A 267 -17.28 1.62 5.06
C ALA A 267 -17.15 3.09 5.52
N GLN A 268 -17.33 3.38 6.80
CA GLN A 268 -17.19 4.74 7.35
C GLN A 268 -15.74 5.17 7.48
N ARG A 269 -14.84 4.22 7.81
CA ARG A 269 -13.41 4.46 8.00
C ARG A 269 -12.60 4.21 6.73
N GLY A 270 -13.23 3.66 5.69
CA GLY A 270 -12.67 3.51 4.35
C GLY A 270 -11.71 2.34 4.16
N PHE A 271 -11.65 1.37 5.07
CA PHE A 271 -10.84 0.16 4.92
C PHE A 271 -11.66 -1.04 4.42
N ASP A 272 -11.00 -2.10 3.95
CA ASP A 272 -11.62 -3.09 3.05
C ASP A 272 -12.11 -4.35 3.73
N GLY A 273 -11.91 -4.51 5.02
CA GLY A 273 -12.36 -5.69 5.74
C GLY A 273 -11.53 -6.05 6.96
N TYR A 274 -11.49 -7.34 7.31
CA TYR A 274 -10.91 -7.76 8.59
C TYR A 274 -10.08 -9.03 8.50
N LEU A 275 -9.00 -9.07 9.25
CA LEU A 275 -8.38 -10.29 9.74
C LEU A 275 -9.15 -10.75 11.00
N LEU A 276 -9.67 -11.97 10.98
CA LEU A 276 -10.38 -12.60 12.08
C LEU A 276 -9.42 -13.48 12.88
N ASN A 277 -9.04 -13.05 14.08
CA ASN A 277 -8.13 -13.76 14.96
C ASN A 277 -8.89 -14.25 16.21
N PHE A 278 -9.19 -15.57 16.28
CA PHE A 278 -9.96 -16.18 17.36
C PHE A 278 -9.07 -17.13 18.17
N GLU A 279 -8.28 -16.60 19.06
CA GLU A 279 -7.36 -17.36 19.92
C GLU A 279 -7.92 -17.57 21.33
N CYS A 280 -9.17 -17.99 21.38
CA CYS A 280 -9.84 -18.43 22.61
C CYS A 280 -10.68 -19.68 22.33
N PRO A 281 -10.82 -20.61 23.30
CA PRO A 281 -11.66 -21.79 23.11
C PRO A 281 -13.14 -21.41 23.05
N LEU A 282 -13.91 -22.09 22.19
CA LEU A 282 -15.35 -21.93 22.07
C LEU A 282 -16.05 -23.05 22.85
N ARG A 283 -16.52 -22.75 24.08
CA ARG A 283 -17.08 -23.76 24.99
C ARG A 283 -18.41 -24.35 24.55
N GLY A 284 -19.12 -23.67 23.63
CA GLY A 284 -20.31 -24.24 22.98
C GLY A 284 -19.99 -25.32 21.94
N GLY A 285 -18.73 -25.68 21.76
CA GLY A 285 -18.28 -26.79 20.93
C GLY A 285 -18.69 -26.68 19.45
N PRO A 286 -19.09 -27.82 18.82
CA PRO A 286 -19.43 -27.85 17.40
C PRO A 286 -20.59 -26.93 17.00
N GLU A 287 -21.57 -26.72 17.90
CA GLU A 287 -22.69 -25.80 17.60
C GLU A 287 -22.24 -24.36 17.51
N GLN A 288 -21.34 -23.92 18.38
CA GLN A 288 -20.78 -22.57 18.37
C GLN A 288 -19.84 -22.36 17.17
N THR A 289 -19.05 -23.37 16.81
CA THR A 289 -18.16 -23.29 15.63
C THR A 289 -18.95 -23.24 14.33
N GLN A 290 -20.03 -23.98 14.22
CA GLN A 290 -20.94 -23.92 13.07
C GLN A 290 -21.61 -22.53 12.97
N ALA A 291 -22.05 -21.98 14.09
CA ALA A 291 -22.60 -20.63 14.15
C ALA A 291 -21.56 -19.59 13.75
N LEU A 292 -20.31 -19.75 14.19
CA LEU A 292 -19.20 -18.86 13.81
C LEU A 292 -18.90 -18.91 12.30
N ALA A 293 -18.83 -20.10 11.71
CA ALA A 293 -18.65 -20.24 10.26
C ALA A 293 -19.79 -19.57 9.48
N SER A 294 -21.03 -19.70 9.94
CA SER A 294 -22.19 -19.02 9.34
C SER A 294 -22.11 -17.50 9.52
N TRP A 295 -21.61 -17.03 10.67
CA TRP A 295 -21.41 -15.61 10.94
C TRP A 295 -20.31 -15.00 10.05
N ILE A 296 -19.24 -15.74 9.78
CA ILE A 296 -18.18 -15.31 8.84
C ILE A 296 -18.78 -15.09 7.44
N ALA A 297 -19.60 -16.01 6.94
CA ALA A 297 -20.30 -15.84 5.67
C ALA A 297 -21.21 -14.61 5.66
N LEU A 298 -21.88 -14.34 6.77
CA LEU A 298 -22.73 -13.16 6.92
C LEU A 298 -21.91 -11.87 6.94
N LEU A 299 -20.80 -11.83 7.69
CA LEU A 299 -19.88 -10.68 7.69
C LEU A 299 -19.35 -10.38 6.29
N ARG A 300 -18.92 -11.42 5.57
CA ARG A 300 -18.44 -11.29 4.17
C ARG A 300 -19.51 -10.68 3.26
N ALA A 301 -20.76 -11.12 3.39
CA ALA A 301 -21.88 -10.59 2.61
C ALA A 301 -22.19 -9.12 2.95
N GLU A 302 -22.25 -8.77 4.23
CA GLU A 302 -22.51 -7.40 4.68
C GLU A 302 -21.38 -6.43 4.30
N LEU A 303 -20.12 -6.89 4.33
CA LEU A 303 -18.95 -6.11 3.87
C LEU A 303 -19.02 -5.83 2.37
N ARG A 304 -19.38 -6.82 1.54
CA ARG A 304 -19.54 -6.60 0.10
C ARG A 304 -20.60 -5.58 -0.23
N VAL A 305 -21.68 -5.55 0.54
CA VAL A 305 -22.75 -4.56 0.37
C VAL A 305 -22.30 -3.15 0.81
N ALA A 306 -21.56 -3.05 1.93
CA ALA A 306 -21.24 -1.77 2.54
C ALA A 306 -19.95 -1.12 1.99
N VAL A 307 -18.93 -1.94 1.68
CA VAL A 307 -17.60 -1.51 1.22
C VAL A 307 -17.47 -1.69 -0.29
N GLY A 308 -17.87 -2.83 -0.81
CA GLY A 308 -17.79 -3.18 -2.24
C GLY A 308 -17.34 -4.62 -2.47
N GLU A 309 -17.34 -5.07 -3.72
CA GLU A 309 -16.98 -6.45 -4.09
C GLU A 309 -15.52 -6.81 -3.77
N HIS A 310 -14.66 -5.81 -3.63
CA HIS A 310 -13.25 -5.97 -3.23
C HIS A 310 -13.08 -6.27 -1.75
N ALA A 311 -14.12 -6.13 -0.93
CA ALA A 311 -14.05 -6.38 0.51
C ALA A 311 -13.48 -7.77 0.81
N HIS A 312 -12.71 -7.88 1.91
CA HIS A 312 -11.93 -9.08 2.20
C HIS A 312 -12.03 -9.49 3.67
N VAL A 313 -12.28 -10.77 3.89
CA VAL A 313 -12.28 -11.41 5.21
C VAL A 313 -11.22 -12.49 5.21
N SER A 314 -10.22 -12.38 6.05
CA SER A 314 -9.17 -13.39 6.25
C SER A 314 -9.40 -14.12 7.57
N TRP A 315 -9.34 -15.44 7.58
CA TRP A 315 -9.43 -16.27 8.78
C TRP A 315 -8.07 -16.76 9.22
N TYR A 316 -7.69 -16.47 10.47
CA TYR A 316 -6.45 -16.99 11.06
C TYR A 316 -6.66 -18.36 11.70
N ASP A 317 -5.72 -19.28 11.47
CA ASP A 317 -5.71 -20.67 11.97
C ASP A 317 -5.49 -20.73 13.48
N SER A 318 -6.58 -20.98 14.21
CA SER A 318 -6.53 -21.10 15.67
C SER A 318 -7.58 -22.07 16.21
N VAL A 319 -8.87 -21.81 16.01
CA VAL A 319 -9.95 -22.64 16.48
C VAL A 319 -10.31 -23.72 15.47
N VAL A 320 -10.56 -24.94 15.95
CA VAL A 320 -10.99 -26.09 15.13
C VAL A 320 -12.46 -26.42 15.32
N ILE A 321 -13.02 -27.25 14.46
CA ILE A 321 -14.46 -27.58 14.36
C ILE A 321 -15.15 -28.03 15.66
N ASN A 322 -14.40 -28.50 16.64
CA ASN A 322 -14.95 -28.91 17.95
C ASN A 322 -14.88 -27.80 19.02
N GLY A 323 -14.46 -26.58 18.64
CA GLY A 323 -14.34 -25.42 19.51
C GLY A 323 -13.05 -25.34 20.32
N GLN A 324 -12.12 -26.27 20.13
CA GLN A 324 -10.82 -26.21 20.81
C GLN A 324 -9.92 -25.20 20.14
N LEU A 325 -9.17 -24.42 20.93
CA LEU A 325 -8.03 -23.66 20.47
C LEU A 325 -6.88 -24.64 20.19
N ARG A 326 -6.57 -24.84 18.93
CA ARG A 326 -5.54 -25.77 18.49
C ARG A 326 -5.05 -25.43 17.10
N TRP A 327 -4.00 -24.68 17.02
CA TRP A 327 -3.35 -24.35 15.75
C TRP A 327 -3.00 -25.62 14.96
N GLN A 328 -3.29 -25.59 13.69
CA GLN A 328 -3.07 -26.71 12.78
C GLN A 328 -1.83 -26.53 11.93
N ASP A 329 -1.31 -25.31 11.85
CA ASP A 329 -0.13 -24.93 11.05
C ASP A 329 -0.27 -25.26 9.55
N ARG A 330 -1.45 -25.59 9.09
CA ARG A 330 -1.78 -25.93 7.70
C ARG A 330 -3.29 -26.03 7.50
N LEU A 331 -3.72 -25.93 6.25
CA LEU A 331 -5.11 -26.23 5.91
C LEU A 331 -5.39 -27.73 6.03
N ASN A 332 -6.48 -28.08 6.71
CA ASN A 332 -6.97 -29.46 6.84
C ASN A 332 -8.47 -29.52 7.13
N ALA A 333 -9.05 -30.72 7.35
CA ALA A 333 -10.48 -30.89 7.60
C ALA A 333 -10.97 -30.22 8.89
N PHE A 334 -10.08 -29.91 9.85
CA PHE A 334 -10.48 -29.31 11.12
C PHE A 334 -10.70 -27.80 11.04
N ASN A 335 -10.04 -27.10 10.10
CA ASN A 335 -10.15 -25.65 9.91
C ASN A 335 -10.81 -25.26 8.57
N LEU A 336 -11.00 -26.22 7.65
CA LEU A 336 -11.67 -26.00 6.36
C LEU A 336 -13.03 -25.28 6.49
N PRO A 337 -13.92 -25.60 7.46
CA PRO A 337 -15.21 -24.94 7.61
C PRO A 337 -15.16 -23.46 7.91
N PHE A 338 -14.03 -22.92 8.36
CA PHE A 338 -13.82 -21.48 8.56
C PHE A 338 -13.20 -20.81 7.32
N PHE A 339 -12.40 -21.56 6.56
CA PHE A 339 -11.86 -21.08 5.28
C PHE A 339 -12.95 -20.91 4.22
N LEU A 340 -13.86 -21.85 4.11
CA LEU A 340 -14.89 -21.80 3.06
C LEU A 340 -15.74 -20.52 3.07
N PRO A 341 -16.23 -20.01 4.21
CA PRO A 341 -16.99 -18.76 4.26
C PRO A 341 -16.13 -17.48 4.21
N ALA A 342 -14.85 -17.55 4.53
CA ALA A 342 -13.91 -16.42 4.43
C ALA A 342 -13.42 -16.22 3.00
N ASP A 343 -12.72 -15.12 2.69
CA ASP A 343 -12.06 -14.93 1.38
C ASP A 343 -10.70 -15.63 1.36
N SER A 344 -9.96 -15.61 2.47
CA SER A 344 -8.67 -16.27 2.60
C SER A 344 -8.48 -16.96 3.94
N PHE A 345 -7.46 -17.81 3.99
CA PHE A 345 -7.05 -18.57 5.16
C PHE A 345 -5.58 -18.27 5.48
N PHE A 346 -5.29 -17.84 6.69
CA PHE A 346 -3.96 -17.51 7.18
C PHE A 346 -3.51 -18.57 8.20
N THR A 347 -2.49 -19.39 7.86
CA THR A 347 -1.99 -20.43 8.76
C THR A 347 -1.16 -19.83 9.90
N ASN A 348 -1.09 -20.52 11.02
CA ASN A 348 -0.08 -20.23 12.04
C ASN A 348 1.35 -20.45 11.48
N TYR A 349 2.38 -20.03 12.22
CA TYR A 349 3.78 -19.91 11.78
C TYR A 349 4.63 -21.15 12.07
N THR A 350 4.16 -22.07 12.93
CA THR A 350 4.98 -23.17 13.46
C THR A 350 4.94 -24.45 12.62
N TRP A 351 4.62 -24.32 11.34
CA TRP A 351 4.53 -25.42 10.40
C TRP A 351 5.89 -26.06 10.12
N ARG A 352 5.85 -27.32 9.68
CA ARG A 352 7.02 -28.09 9.24
C ARG A 352 7.27 -27.89 7.74
N PRO A 353 8.48 -28.14 7.22
CA PRO A 353 8.80 -27.99 5.79
C PRO A 353 7.79 -28.60 4.82
N SER A 354 7.15 -29.72 5.19
CA SER A 354 6.09 -30.33 4.38
C SER A 354 4.71 -29.70 4.53
N GLY A 355 4.52 -28.76 5.46
CA GLY A 355 3.23 -28.14 5.78
C GLY A 355 2.58 -27.41 4.60
N PRO A 356 3.30 -26.51 3.90
CA PRO A 356 2.77 -25.84 2.73
C PRO A 356 2.30 -26.79 1.64
N ALA A 357 3.15 -27.74 1.24
CA ALA A 357 2.79 -28.78 0.24
C ALA A 357 1.62 -29.65 0.70
N ALA A 358 1.52 -29.96 2.01
CA ALA A 358 0.40 -30.71 2.55
C ALA A 358 -0.91 -29.92 2.51
N SER A 359 -0.87 -28.58 2.72
CA SER A 359 -2.02 -27.70 2.54
C SER A 359 -2.51 -27.69 1.09
N ALA A 360 -1.60 -27.54 0.14
CA ALA A 360 -1.90 -27.58 -1.28
C ALA A 360 -2.49 -28.94 -1.70
N SER A 361 -1.86 -30.05 -1.29
CA SER A 361 -2.34 -31.40 -1.60
C SER A 361 -3.73 -31.67 -1.01
N PHE A 362 -3.97 -31.19 0.22
CA PHE A 362 -5.30 -31.31 0.84
C PHE A 362 -6.34 -30.51 0.05
N PHE A 363 -6.05 -29.25 -0.28
CA PHE A 363 -6.95 -28.41 -1.06
C PHE A 363 -7.31 -29.03 -2.42
N LEU A 364 -6.30 -29.50 -3.16
CA LEU A 364 -6.47 -30.14 -4.47
C LEU A 364 -7.22 -31.49 -4.39
N SER A 365 -7.30 -32.12 -3.22
CA SER A 365 -8.06 -33.34 -2.99
C SER A 365 -9.54 -33.10 -2.71
N LEU A 366 -9.98 -31.85 -2.50
CA LEU A 366 -11.35 -31.51 -2.21
C LEU A 366 -12.22 -31.60 -3.46
N ASP A 367 -13.52 -31.87 -3.25
CA ASP A 367 -14.49 -31.81 -4.35
C ASP A 367 -14.57 -30.35 -4.85
N PRO A 368 -14.33 -30.12 -6.16
CA PRO A 368 -14.41 -28.78 -6.74
C PRO A 368 -15.74 -28.08 -6.50
N ALA A 369 -16.83 -28.80 -6.31
CA ALA A 369 -18.14 -28.22 -5.99
C ALA A 369 -18.18 -27.51 -4.63
N HIS A 370 -17.31 -27.88 -3.69
CA HIS A 370 -17.22 -27.26 -2.37
C HIS A 370 -16.23 -26.06 -2.33
N VAL A 371 -15.30 -25.98 -3.29
CA VAL A 371 -14.24 -24.98 -3.33
C VAL A 371 -14.22 -24.19 -4.64
N HIS A 372 -15.36 -24.11 -5.33
CA HIS A 372 -15.48 -23.51 -6.66
C HIS A 372 -15.07 -22.02 -6.73
N ASP A 373 -15.17 -21.31 -5.62
CA ASP A 373 -14.78 -19.89 -5.48
C ASP A 373 -13.39 -19.72 -4.80
N LYS A 374 -12.66 -20.81 -4.56
CA LYS A 374 -11.35 -20.81 -3.90
C LYS A 374 -10.24 -21.26 -4.83
N ARG A 375 -9.06 -20.72 -4.59
CA ARG A 375 -7.82 -21.05 -5.29
C ARG A 375 -6.71 -21.33 -4.29
N LEU A 376 -5.62 -21.93 -4.70
CA LEU A 376 -4.44 -22.15 -3.85
C LEU A 376 -3.91 -20.83 -3.29
N ARG A 377 -3.94 -19.76 -4.07
CA ARG A 377 -3.52 -18.43 -3.64
C ARG A 377 -4.39 -17.77 -2.55
N ASP A 378 -5.54 -18.37 -2.20
CA ASP A 378 -6.36 -17.92 -1.07
C ASP A 378 -5.89 -18.54 0.27
N ILE A 379 -4.86 -19.40 0.21
CA ILE A 379 -4.20 -20.01 1.37
C ILE A 379 -2.89 -19.24 1.61
N TYR A 380 -2.86 -18.44 2.67
CA TYR A 380 -1.72 -17.66 3.10
C TYR A 380 -0.96 -18.42 4.18
N VAL A 381 0.25 -18.84 3.87
CA VAL A 381 1.10 -19.54 4.84
C VAL A 381 1.83 -18.51 5.69
N GLY A 382 1.70 -18.61 7.00
CA GLY A 382 2.25 -17.65 7.94
C GLY A 382 3.76 -17.70 8.03
N VAL A 383 4.40 -16.52 8.01
CA VAL A 383 5.84 -16.31 8.20
C VAL A 383 6.01 -15.21 9.26
N ASP A 384 6.61 -15.55 10.40
CA ASP A 384 6.90 -14.60 11.47
C ASP A 384 8.31 -14.03 11.30
N VAL A 385 8.41 -12.74 10.98
CA VAL A 385 9.71 -12.08 10.74
C VAL A 385 10.58 -12.09 11.99
N TRP A 386 10.00 -12.13 13.20
CA TRP A 386 10.74 -12.31 14.45
C TRP A 386 11.30 -13.74 14.65
N GLY A 387 10.90 -14.69 13.82
CA GLY A 387 11.41 -16.05 13.84
C GLY A 387 10.96 -16.91 15.01
N ARG A 388 9.85 -16.56 15.68
CA ARG A 388 9.32 -17.27 16.87
C ARG A 388 8.76 -18.64 16.50
N GLY A 389 9.60 -19.66 16.54
CA GLY A 389 9.23 -21.03 16.19
C GLY A 389 9.00 -21.33 14.71
N GLN A 390 9.34 -20.41 13.82
CA GLN A 390 9.23 -20.55 12.38
C GLN A 390 10.37 -21.41 11.79
N HIS A 391 10.10 -22.04 10.67
CA HIS A 391 11.11 -22.75 9.88
C HIS A 391 12.14 -21.78 9.30
N GLY A 392 13.41 -22.12 9.39
CA GLY A 392 14.51 -21.34 8.82
C GLY A 392 14.95 -20.11 9.60
N GLY A 393 14.23 -19.73 10.66
CA GLY A 393 14.46 -18.52 11.46
C GLY A 393 13.69 -17.32 10.93
N GLY A 394 13.99 -16.14 11.47
CA GLY A 394 13.33 -14.87 11.11
C GLY A 394 14.31 -13.89 10.45
N GLY A 395 13.89 -12.62 10.42
CA GLY A 395 14.65 -11.53 9.84
C GLY A 395 15.01 -11.80 8.39
N LEU A 396 16.25 -11.57 8.04
CA LEU A 396 16.75 -11.83 6.68
C LEU A 396 16.67 -13.29 6.25
N ALA A 397 16.50 -14.24 7.19
CA ALA A 397 16.37 -15.65 6.88
C ALA A 397 14.93 -16.09 6.51
N CYS A 398 13.96 -15.18 6.46
CA CYS A 398 12.58 -15.50 6.05
C CYS A 398 12.50 -16.17 4.68
N PHE A 399 13.45 -15.92 3.77
CA PHE A 399 13.50 -16.55 2.46
C PHE A 399 13.49 -18.09 2.54
N ARG A 400 14.07 -18.67 3.58
CA ARG A 400 14.09 -20.13 3.80
C ARG A 400 12.68 -20.71 3.97
N ALA A 401 11.80 -19.95 4.63
CA ALA A 401 10.38 -20.30 4.73
C ALA A 401 9.67 -20.11 3.38
N LEU A 402 9.96 -19.01 2.68
CA LEU A 402 9.35 -18.69 1.39
C LEU A 402 9.70 -19.73 0.30
N GLU A 403 10.88 -20.32 0.32
CA GLU A 403 11.25 -21.42 -0.58
C GLU A 403 10.36 -22.66 -0.41
N HIS A 404 9.91 -22.96 0.81
CA HIS A 404 8.96 -24.06 1.06
C HIS A 404 7.51 -23.69 0.70
N ILE A 405 7.13 -22.43 0.82
CA ILE A 405 5.80 -21.96 0.43
C ILE A 405 5.69 -21.95 -1.09
N SER A 406 6.78 -21.56 -1.75
CA SER A 406 6.94 -21.56 -3.21
C SER A 406 5.80 -20.83 -3.92
N PRO A 407 5.66 -19.50 -3.70
CA PRO A 407 4.53 -18.75 -4.23
C PRO A 407 4.42 -18.79 -5.75
N ARG A 408 5.54 -18.82 -6.47
CA ARG A 408 5.56 -18.83 -7.93
C ARG A 408 5.23 -20.19 -8.53
N GLU A 409 5.74 -21.30 -7.96
CA GLU A 409 5.55 -22.63 -8.56
C GLU A 409 4.36 -23.38 -7.97
N LEU A 410 4.14 -23.27 -6.66
CA LEU A 410 3.04 -23.95 -5.98
C LEU A 410 1.76 -23.11 -5.94
N GLY A 411 1.88 -21.79 -6.10
CA GLY A 411 0.76 -20.86 -6.09
C GLY A 411 0.14 -20.62 -4.71
N LEU A 412 0.84 -20.95 -3.62
CA LEU A 412 0.43 -20.61 -2.27
C LEU A 412 0.82 -19.16 -1.96
N SER A 413 -0.01 -18.46 -1.22
CA SER A 413 0.26 -17.10 -0.74
C SER A 413 1.03 -17.11 0.58
N THR A 414 1.61 -15.98 0.93
CA THR A 414 2.33 -15.79 2.19
C THR A 414 1.68 -14.70 3.02
N ALA A 415 1.55 -14.93 4.32
CA ALA A 415 1.24 -13.90 5.30
C ALA A 415 2.49 -13.60 6.13
N LEU A 416 3.11 -12.45 5.87
CA LEU A 416 4.31 -11.99 6.54
C LEU A 416 3.91 -11.16 7.76
N PHE A 417 4.22 -11.64 8.96
CA PHE A 417 3.86 -11.02 10.23
C PHE A 417 5.05 -10.31 10.86
N GLY A 418 4.83 -9.05 11.30
CA GLY A 418 5.82 -8.31 12.08
C GLY A 418 7.01 -7.81 11.28
N GLN A 419 6.80 -7.32 10.06
CA GLN A 419 7.85 -6.83 9.16
C GLN A 419 8.58 -5.58 9.72
N ALA A 420 7.96 -4.81 10.61
CA ALA A 420 8.62 -3.71 11.33
C ALA A 420 9.81 -4.18 12.20
N TRP A 421 10.07 -5.49 12.25
CA TRP A 421 11.28 -6.06 12.80
C TRP A 421 12.56 -5.34 12.33
N THR A 422 12.59 -4.87 11.10
CA THR A 422 13.73 -4.11 10.55
C THR A 422 14.04 -2.85 11.34
N TRP A 423 13.01 -2.23 11.92
CA TRP A 423 13.09 -1.07 12.80
C TRP A 423 13.20 -1.48 14.29
N GLU A 424 12.23 -2.24 14.76
CA GLU A 424 12.01 -2.54 16.17
C GLU A 424 13.16 -3.30 16.82
N SER A 425 13.89 -4.11 16.06
CA SER A 425 14.99 -4.92 16.59
C SER A 425 16.28 -4.15 16.81
N GLU A 426 16.43 -2.93 16.26
CA GLU A 426 17.67 -2.15 16.28
C GLU A 426 17.46 -0.70 16.77
N GLN A 427 16.21 -0.24 16.92
CA GLN A 427 15.90 1.16 17.24
C GLN A 427 16.54 1.67 18.54
N ASP A 428 16.82 0.79 19.50
CA ASP A 428 17.42 1.12 20.79
C ASP A 428 18.95 1.04 20.76
N GLU A 429 19.56 0.66 19.61
CA GLU A 429 21.02 0.59 19.49
C GLU A 429 21.63 1.99 19.40
N PRO A 430 22.74 2.24 20.13
CA PRO A 430 23.41 3.53 20.10
C PRO A 430 23.84 3.94 18.69
N GLY A 431 23.40 5.10 18.24
CA GLY A 431 23.74 5.66 16.94
C GLY A 431 22.84 5.17 15.80
N TRP A 432 21.75 4.48 16.12
CA TRP A 432 20.73 4.12 15.13
C TRP A 432 20.18 5.35 14.42
N THR A 433 20.05 5.26 13.08
CA THR A 433 19.56 6.34 12.24
C THR A 433 18.55 5.81 11.26
N TRP A 434 17.68 6.69 10.75
CA TRP A 434 16.74 6.35 9.68
C TRP A 434 17.44 5.78 8.44
N ALA A 435 18.61 6.29 8.07
CA ALA A 435 19.36 5.80 6.91
C ALA A 435 19.85 4.35 7.09
N GLN A 436 20.27 3.97 8.33
CA GLN A 436 20.65 2.59 8.65
C GLN A 436 19.44 1.66 8.57
N TRP A 437 18.30 2.10 9.12
CA TRP A 437 17.07 1.37 8.97
C TRP A 437 16.68 1.21 7.50
N TRP A 438 16.71 2.27 6.70
CA TRP A 438 16.36 2.24 5.30
C TRP A 438 17.22 1.25 4.49
N ALA A 439 18.52 1.18 4.78
CA ALA A 439 19.40 0.19 4.17
C ALA A 439 18.99 -1.25 4.53
N ARG A 440 18.62 -1.49 5.79
CA ARG A 440 18.16 -2.78 6.29
C ARG A 440 16.78 -3.17 5.74
N GLU A 441 15.88 -2.22 5.66
CA GLU A 441 14.55 -2.40 5.06
C GLU A 441 14.66 -2.80 3.59
N ARG A 442 15.48 -2.08 2.81
CA ARG A 442 15.77 -2.45 1.41
C ARG A 442 16.37 -3.85 1.30
N LEU A 443 17.30 -4.20 2.18
CA LEU A 443 17.93 -5.52 2.16
C LEU A 443 16.89 -6.64 2.32
N LEU A 444 15.95 -6.51 3.25
CA LEU A 444 14.87 -7.48 3.45
C LEU A 444 13.96 -7.60 2.22
N TRP A 445 13.57 -6.47 1.62
CA TRP A 445 12.53 -6.44 0.60
C TRP A 445 13.05 -6.63 -0.82
N VAL A 446 14.17 -6.02 -1.17
CA VAL A 446 14.66 -5.95 -2.56
C VAL A 446 16.11 -6.39 -2.73
N GLY A 447 16.80 -6.70 -1.65
CA GLY A 447 18.18 -7.17 -1.66
C GLY A 447 19.23 -6.07 -1.54
N PRO A 448 20.51 -6.47 -1.57
CA PRO A 448 21.63 -5.55 -1.42
C PRO A 448 21.82 -4.68 -2.66
N SER A 449 22.23 -3.43 -2.45
CA SER A 449 22.64 -2.55 -3.56
C SER A 449 23.95 -3.03 -4.22
N ASP A 450 24.84 -3.64 -3.43
CA ASP A 450 26.04 -4.33 -3.91
C ASP A 450 25.83 -5.85 -3.81
N ALA A 451 25.71 -6.53 -4.95
CA ALA A 451 25.50 -7.98 -5.02
C ALA A 451 26.69 -8.78 -4.46
N SER A 452 27.87 -8.18 -4.34
CA SER A 452 29.07 -8.84 -3.80
C SER A 452 29.18 -8.70 -2.27
N ALA A 453 28.35 -7.87 -1.64
CA ALA A 453 28.40 -7.64 -0.20
C ALA A 453 27.95 -8.90 0.57
N PRO A 454 28.75 -9.37 1.57
CA PRO A 454 28.36 -10.54 2.35
C PRO A 454 27.14 -10.21 3.23
N ILE A 455 26.15 -11.09 3.22
CA ILE A 455 24.94 -10.93 4.03
C ILE A 455 25.06 -11.87 5.24
N ALA A 456 25.04 -11.29 6.44
CA ALA A 456 25.03 -12.06 7.67
C ALA A 456 23.61 -12.65 7.89
N LEU A 457 23.50 -13.96 7.79
CA LEU A 457 22.26 -14.68 8.05
C LEU A 457 22.29 -15.34 9.42
N PRO A 458 21.16 -15.33 10.17
CA PRO A 458 21.06 -16.10 11.40
C PRO A 458 21.14 -17.60 11.11
N GLU A 459 21.65 -18.38 12.09
CA GLU A 459 21.57 -19.83 12.03
C GLU A 459 20.12 -20.29 11.92
N ALA A 460 19.87 -21.31 11.09
CA ALA A 460 18.56 -21.90 11.02
C ALA A 460 18.27 -22.71 12.29
N PRO A 461 17.24 -22.36 13.07
CA PRO A 461 16.86 -23.16 14.24
C PRO A 461 16.41 -24.54 13.77
N ARG A 462 16.98 -25.59 14.36
CA ARG A 462 16.62 -26.99 14.07
C ARG A 462 15.71 -27.52 15.16
N ARG A 463 14.62 -28.13 14.78
CA ARG A 463 13.80 -28.91 15.71
C ARG A 463 14.36 -30.33 15.80
N GLU A 464 14.31 -30.90 16.99
CA GLU A 464 14.74 -32.29 17.21
C GLU A 464 14.01 -33.25 16.27
N GLY A 465 14.77 -34.06 15.51
CA GLY A 465 14.26 -35.02 14.53
C GLY A 465 13.85 -34.43 13.16
N GLU A 466 14.05 -33.15 12.91
CA GLU A 466 13.92 -32.60 11.56
C GLU A 466 15.19 -32.89 10.74
N PRO A 467 15.02 -33.35 9.48
CA PRO A 467 16.16 -33.49 8.58
C PRO A 467 16.77 -32.12 8.28
N GLU A 468 18.04 -32.12 7.92
CA GLU A 468 18.68 -30.90 7.41
C GLU A 468 17.98 -30.46 6.13
N CYS A 469 17.62 -29.16 6.08
CA CYS A 469 17.01 -28.57 4.92
C CYS A 469 18.02 -27.65 4.25
N PRO A 470 18.59 -28.04 3.12
CA PRO A 470 19.50 -27.18 2.38
C PRO A 470 18.69 -26.05 1.75
N HIS A 471 19.05 -24.84 2.09
CA HIS A 471 18.54 -23.63 1.45
C HIS A 471 19.64 -23.01 0.59
N GLY A 472 19.23 -22.36 -0.50
CA GLY A 472 20.14 -21.65 -1.38
C GLY A 472 20.72 -20.37 -0.78
N GLU A 473 21.25 -19.53 -1.65
CA GLU A 473 21.71 -18.20 -1.30
C GLU A 473 20.54 -17.31 -0.85
N PHE A 474 20.87 -16.21 -0.18
CA PHE A 474 19.89 -15.22 0.25
C PHE A 474 19.06 -14.69 -0.93
N LYS A 475 17.74 -14.61 -0.70
CA LYS A 475 16.78 -13.97 -1.60
C LYS A 475 15.94 -12.97 -0.81
N PRO A 476 15.75 -11.75 -1.31
CA PRO A 476 14.85 -10.79 -0.69
C PRO A 476 13.40 -11.24 -0.82
N VAL A 477 12.54 -10.78 0.09
CA VAL A 477 11.12 -11.15 0.13
C VAL A 477 10.41 -10.85 -1.19
N GLY A 478 10.69 -9.69 -1.80
CA GLY A 478 10.06 -9.27 -3.05
C GLY A 478 10.37 -10.15 -4.26
N GLU A 479 11.43 -10.97 -4.23
CA GLU A 479 11.77 -11.87 -5.34
C GLU A 479 10.80 -13.06 -5.48
N PHE A 480 10.11 -13.39 -4.39
CA PHE A 480 9.16 -14.51 -4.38
C PHE A 480 7.78 -14.16 -4.97
N PHE A 481 7.52 -12.88 -5.19
CA PHE A 481 6.21 -12.39 -5.64
C PHE A 481 6.34 -11.60 -6.94
N GLY A 482 5.25 -11.53 -7.70
CA GLY A 482 5.13 -10.59 -8.82
C GLY A 482 5.03 -9.15 -8.30
N ARG A 483 5.63 -8.19 -9.00
CA ARG A 483 5.43 -6.78 -8.69
C ARG A 483 4.06 -6.33 -9.18
N GLY A 484 3.24 -5.78 -8.29
CA GLY A 484 2.00 -5.14 -8.63
C GLY A 484 2.24 -3.73 -9.17
N LEU A 485 1.65 -3.41 -10.30
CA LEU A 485 1.63 -2.04 -10.83
C LEU A 485 0.64 -1.18 -10.00
N PRO A 486 0.82 0.13 -9.89
CA PRO A 486 -0.20 1.00 -9.30
C PRO A 486 -1.50 0.94 -10.12
N PRO A 487 -2.63 1.44 -9.57
CA PRO A 487 -3.87 1.58 -10.33
C PRO A 487 -3.68 2.32 -11.64
N ASP A 488 -4.50 2.01 -12.65
CA ASP A 488 -4.45 2.67 -13.95
C ASP A 488 -4.57 4.19 -13.80
N PRO A 489 -3.59 4.97 -14.33
CA PRO A 489 -3.61 6.42 -14.27
C PRO A 489 -4.82 7.08 -14.94
N ALA A 490 -5.57 6.34 -15.78
CA ALA A 490 -6.84 6.81 -16.33
C ALA A 490 -7.95 6.86 -15.27
N VAL A 491 -7.84 6.06 -14.20
CA VAL A 491 -8.83 5.98 -13.12
C VAL A 491 -8.35 6.74 -11.88
N LEU A 492 -7.09 6.56 -11.52
CA LEU A 492 -6.44 7.26 -10.43
C LEU A 492 -5.12 7.84 -10.93
N PRO A 493 -5.03 9.17 -11.11
CA PRO A 493 -3.77 9.80 -11.51
C PRO A 493 -2.61 9.34 -10.63
N LEU A 494 -1.53 8.86 -11.24
CA LEU A 494 -0.29 8.57 -10.55
C LEU A 494 0.42 9.88 -10.23
N HIS A 495 0.68 10.12 -8.96
CA HIS A 495 1.51 11.22 -8.50
C HIS A 495 2.55 10.68 -7.54
N THR A 496 3.81 10.99 -7.78
CA THR A 496 4.87 10.72 -6.83
C THR A 496 5.87 11.85 -6.74
N THR A 497 6.28 12.15 -5.52
CA THR A 497 7.46 12.95 -5.18
C THR A 497 8.55 12.06 -4.57
N PHE A 498 8.43 10.73 -4.75
CA PHE A 498 9.32 9.74 -4.19
C PHE A 498 9.45 9.85 -2.65
N CYS A 499 8.35 10.23 -1.99
CA CYS A 499 8.33 10.46 -0.57
C CYS A 499 8.08 9.16 0.21
N PRO A 500 8.98 8.77 1.13
CA PRO A 500 8.82 7.57 1.97
C PRO A 500 7.81 7.76 3.11
N GLY A 501 7.13 8.92 3.20
CA GLY A 501 6.25 9.28 4.31
C GLY A 501 7.01 9.91 5.48
N VAL A 502 8.27 10.28 5.28
CA VAL A 502 9.09 11.02 6.23
C VAL A 502 9.89 12.09 5.50
N GLY A 503 10.38 13.08 6.21
CA GLY A 503 11.23 14.12 5.65
C GLY A 503 11.90 14.96 6.72
N GLU A 504 12.90 15.76 6.32
CA GLU A 504 13.64 16.67 7.19
C GLU A 504 13.28 18.13 6.96
N ALA A 505 12.49 18.39 5.92
CA ALA A 505 12.03 19.71 5.53
C ALA A 505 10.75 19.57 4.69
N TRP A 506 10.20 20.70 4.29
CA TRP A 506 9.13 20.77 3.29
C TRP A 506 9.48 21.78 2.21
N PHE A 507 9.21 21.40 0.96
CA PHE A 507 9.50 22.20 -0.21
C PHE A 507 8.21 22.47 -0.98
N VAL A 508 8.14 23.64 -1.59
CA VAL A 508 7.09 24.05 -2.52
C VAL A 508 7.76 24.73 -3.71
N GLU A 509 7.59 24.16 -4.88
CA GLU A 509 8.21 24.64 -6.14
C GLU A 509 9.74 24.83 -6.02
N GLY A 510 10.42 23.86 -5.40
CA GLY A 510 11.86 23.86 -5.17
C GLY A 510 12.34 24.79 -4.06
N LYS A 511 11.45 25.57 -3.44
CA LYS A 511 11.77 26.46 -2.31
C LYS A 511 11.55 25.73 -0.99
N LYS A 512 12.56 25.66 -0.13
CA LYS A 512 12.43 25.17 1.23
C LYS A 512 11.59 26.15 2.05
N VAL A 513 10.38 25.74 2.46
CA VAL A 513 9.40 26.59 3.17
C VAL A 513 9.34 26.34 4.67
N SER A 514 9.91 25.24 5.15
CA SER A 514 9.96 24.88 6.57
C SER A 514 10.99 25.64 7.41
N GLY A 515 11.73 26.56 6.81
CA GLY A 515 12.78 27.35 7.45
C GLY A 515 14.17 26.74 7.26
N GLU A 516 15.20 27.37 7.87
CA GLU A 516 16.60 26.94 7.69
C GLU A 516 16.97 25.73 8.55
N THR A 517 16.30 25.55 9.66
CA THR A 517 16.57 24.44 10.60
C THR A 517 16.00 23.12 10.08
N ARG A 518 16.66 22.04 10.38
CA ARG A 518 16.13 20.68 10.18
C ARG A 518 14.81 20.53 10.95
N MET A 519 13.81 20.04 10.27
CA MET A 519 12.47 19.80 10.83
C MET A 519 12.05 18.39 10.45
N PRO A 520 12.48 17.38 11.21
CA PRO A 520 12.06 16.01 10.90
C PRO A 520 10.56 15.83 11.13
N TRP A 521 9.95 14.99 10.31
CA TRP A 521 8.54 14.66 10.38
C TRP A 521 8.26 13.29 9.82
N THR A 522 7.20 12.66 10.32
CA THR A 522 6.62 11.42 9.81
C THR A 522 5.13 11.58 9.62
N ASP A 523 4.67 11.31 8.40
CA ASP A 523 3.24 11.25 8.06
C ASP A 523 3.05 10.27 6.90
N VAL A 524 2.53 9.09 7.19
CA VAL A 524 2.30 8.04 6.19
C VAL A 524 1.35 8.51 5.09
N ASP A 525 0.44 9.46 5.38
CA ASP A 525 -0.44 10.03 4.36
C ASP A 525 0.30 10.82 3.27
N LYS A 526 1.51 11.28 3.54
CA LYS A 526 2.41 11.92 2.55
C LYS A 526 3.21 10.94 1.70
N GLN A 527 3.08 9.65 1.99
CA GLN A 527 3.81 8.63 1.26
C GLN A 527 3.32 8.50 -0.17
N THR A 528 4.27 8.44 -1.10
CA THR A 528 4.04 8.20 -2.53
C THR A 528 4.93 7.05 -3.02
N SER A 529 4.79 6.63 -4.27
CA SER A 529 5.67 5.59 -4.82
C SER A 529 7.13 6.01 -4.74
N LEU A 530 8.01 5.09 -4.37
CA LEU A 530 9.46 5.30 -4.41
C LEU A 530 10.08 4.90 -5.76
N GLY A 531 9.25 4.51 -6.74
CA GLY A 531 9.69 3.99 -8.01
C GLY A 531 10.21 2.55 -7.94
N ASP A 532 10.60 2.02 -9.09
CA ASP A 532 11.04 0.64 -9.29
C ASP A 532 12.57 0.51 -9.46
N VAL A 533 13.31 1.49 -8.95
CA VAL A 533 14.77 1.59 -9.08
C VAL A 533 15.55 0.77 -8.04
N TRP A 534 14.86 0.11 -7.12
CA TRP A 534 15.47 -0.62 -6.01
C TRP A 534 15.68 -2.11 -6.33
N PRO A 535 16.77 -2.74 -5.85
CA PRO A 535 17.86 -2.21 -5.00
C PRO A 535 18.83 -1.30 -5.73
N ARG A 536 18.85 -1.32 -7.05
CA ARG A 536 19.61 -0.46 -7.94
C ARG A 536 18.85 -0.23 -9.24
N PRO A 537 19.02 0.93 -9.88
CA PRO A 537 18.40 1.20 -11.17
C PRO A 537 18.84 0.17 -12.23
N ARG A 538 17.91 -0.25 -13.06
CA ARG A 538 18.23 -0.95 -14.30
C ARG A 538 18.70 0.08 -15.33
N VAL A 539 19.72 -0.28 -16.10
CA VAL A 539 20.27 0.60 -17.15
C VAL A 539 20.42 -0.24 -18.42
N ALA A 540 20.07 0.36 -19.53
CA ALA A 540 20.28 -0.22 -20.85
C ALA A 540 20.76 0.89 -21.79
N TRP A 541 21.55 0.57 -22.81
CA TRP A 541 21.83 1.52 -23.88
C TRP A 541 20.53 1.87 -24.62
N GLU A 542 20.38 3.13 -25.02
CA GLU A 542 19.32 3.52 -25.95
C GLU A 542 19.49 2.84 -27.31
N ASP A 543 20.72 2.61 -27.72
CA ASP A 543 21.07 1.81 -28.88
C ASP A 543 21.15 0.33 -28.48
N ALA A 544 20.12 -0.44 -28.85
CA ALA A 544 20.01 -1.86 -28.51
C ALA A 544 21.14 -2.73 -29.11
N ASP A 545 21.84 -2.26 -30.13
CA ASP A 545 22.94 -2.99 -30.79
C ASP A 545 24.24 -2.99 -29.95
N LYS A 546 24.35 -2.11 -28.94
CA LYS A 546 25.54 -2.01 -28.07
C LYS A 546 25.67 -3.13 -27.02
N GLY A 547 24.62 -3.92 -26.77
CA GLY A 547 24.62 -4.94 -25.72
C GLY A 547 24.79 -4.34 -24.31
N GLU A 548 25.50 -5.03 -23.41
CA GLU A 548 25.71 -4.58 -22.02
C GLU A 548 27.12 -4.01 -21.76
N GLU A 549 28.00 -4.03 -22.76
CA GLU A 549 29.38 -3.59 -22.58
C GLU A 549 29.48 -2.07 -22.37
N GLY A 550 30.25 -1.65 -21.35
CA GLY A 550 30.49 -0.24 -21.04
C GLY A 550 29.30 0.50 -20.44
N LEU A 551 28.24 -0.19 -20.00
CA LEU A 551 27.13 0.43 -19.29
C LEU A 551 27.61 1.16 -18.02
N PRO A 552 27.02 2.30 -17.67
CA PRO A 552 27.33 2.98 -16.41
C PRO A 552 26.82 2.17 -15.22
N VAL A 553 27.54 2.30 -14.11
CA VAL A 553 27.05 1.85 -12.82
C VAL A 553 26.02 2.85 -12.32
N ALA A 554 24.80 2.39 -12.04
CA ALA A 554 23.74 3.22 -11.54
C ALA A 554 23.44 2.93 -10.06
N THR A 555 23.23 3.99 -9.29
CA THR A 555 22.77 3.91 -7.91
C THR A 555 21.54 4.82 -7.71
N ALA A 556 20.72 4.45 -6.72
CA ALA A 556 19.60 5.28 -6.32
C ALA A 556 19.61 5.49 -4.80
N ASP A 557 19.21 6.68 -4.37
CA ASP A 557 18.99 7.00 -2.95
C ASP A 557 17.88 8.05 -2.81
N LEU A 558 17.37 8.23 -1.58
CA LEU A 558 16.40 9.27 -1.26
C LEU A 558 17.11 10.51 -0.73
N SER A 559 16.87 11.67 -1.36
CA SER A 559 17.37 12.96 -0.88
C SER A 559 16.27 13.72 -0.15
N MET A 560 16.52 14.09 1.12
CA MET A 560 15.66 14.98 1.91
C MET A 560 16.22 16.39 2.01
N GLU A 561 17.33 16.67 1.31
CA GLU A 561 18.00 17.97 1.33
C GLU A 561 17.45 18.94 0.31
N ASP A 562 16.97 18.43 -0.83
CA ASP A 562 16.39 19.22 -1.91
C ASP A 562 15.23 18.44 -2.56
N ALA A 563 14.12 19.11 -2.81
CA ALA A 563 12.94 18.54 -3.42
C ALA A 563 12.16 19.60 -4.21
N TRP A 564 11.34 19.16 -5.18
CA TRP A 564 10.44 20.04 -5.91
C TRP A 564 9.22 20.41 -5.08
N ASN A 565 8.42 19.40 -4.73
CA ASN A 565 7.26 19.51 -3.83
C ASN A 565 7.32 18.39 -2.80
N GLY A 566 7.01 18.68 -1.53
CA GLY A 566 7.04 17.67 -0.50
C GLY A 566 8.32 17.61 0.30
N GLY A 567 8.70 16.43 0.80
CA GLY A 567 9.81 16.24 1.74
C GLY A 567 11.06 15.62 1.15
N SER A 568 11.02 15.11 -0.09
CA SER A 568 12.12 14.35 -0.66
C SER A 568 12.12 14.36 -2.20
N SER A 569 13.21 13.90 -2.76
CA SER A 569 13.38 13.55 -4.18
C SER A 569 14.13 12.23 -4.30
N LEU A 570 14.01 11.57 -5.43
CA LEU A 570 14.82 10.42 -5.78
C LEU A 570 16.13 10.88 -6.43
N ARG A 571 17.27 10.52 -5.83
CA ARG A 571 18.58 10.76 -6.41
C ARG A 571 18.97 9.57 -7.27
N LEU A 572 19.27 9.81 -8.53
CA LEU A 572 19.88 8.85 -9.44
C LEU A 572 21.31 9.30 -9.74
N GLU A 573 22.26 8.37 -9.64
CA GLU A 573 23.64 8.62 -9.96
C GLU A 573 24.13 7.55 -10.94
N LEU A 574 24.70 8.00 -12.07
CA LEU A 574 25.23 7.16 -13.13
C LEU A 574 26.71 7.45 -13.29
N THR A 575 27.56 6.46 -13.08
CA THR A 575 29.00 6.55 -13.27
C THR A 575 29.37 5.81 -14.55
N PHE A 576 29.64 6.56 -15.60
CA PHE A 576 30.09 6.06 -16.90
C PHE A 576 31.56 5.64 -16.81
N PRO A 577 31.93 4.44 -17.22
CA PRO A 577 33.32 4.00 -17.22
C PRO A 577 34.13 4.78 -18.28
N PRO A 578 35.46 4.82 -18.14
CA PRO A 578 36.33 5.37 -19.20
C PRO A 578 36.24 4.51 -20.46
N SER A 579 36.41 5.13 -21.61
CA SER A 579 36.42 4.46 -22.91
C SER A 579 37.41 5.12 -23.86
N GLU A 580 38.14 4.32 -24.60
CA GLU A 580 39.08 4.76 -25.63
C GLU A 580 38.47 4.70 -27.06
N ALA A 581 37.23 4.22 -27.20
CA ALA A 581 36.55 4.10 -28.48
C ALA A 581 36.08 5.48 -29.01
N GLU A 582 36.27 5.74 -30.29
CA GLU A 582 35.91 7.03 -30.94
C GLU A 582 34.40 7.35 -30.85
N ASP A 583 33.56 6.32 -30.74
CA ASP A 583 32.08 6.47 -30.69
C ASP A 583 31.52 6.77 -29.29
N THR A 584 32.38 7.02 -28.28
CA THR A 584 31.97 7.23 -26.90
C THR A 584 31.75 8.65 -26.48
N VAL A 585 31.93 9.61 -27.41
CA VAL A 585 31.65 11.04 -27.15
C VAL A 585 30.17 11.25 -26.77
N TYR A 586 29.26 10.49 -27.38
CA TYR A 586 27.83 10.47 -27.05
C TYR A 586 27.42 9.11 -26.47
N ARG A 587 27.01 9.14 -25.24
CA ARG A 587 26.59 7.91 -24.49
C ARG A 587 25.21 8.15 -23.93
N CYS A 588 24.17 7.51 -24.51
CA CYS A 588 22.79 7.63 -24.06
C CYS A 588 22.27 6.32 -23.49
N VAL A 589 21.75 6.37 -22.28
CA VAL A 589 21.20 5.22 -21.58
C VAL A 589 19.74 5.43 -21.19
N TRP A 590 18.98 4.36 -21.20
CA TRP A 590 17.64 4.28 -20.68
C TRP A 590 17.65 3.81 -19.22
N VAL A 591 16.93 4.54 -18.35
CA VAL A 591 16.74 4.22 -16.94
C VAL A 591 15.25 4.19 -16.62
N PRO A 592 14.60 3.03 -16.53
CA PRO A 592 13.19 2.93 -16.08
C PRO A 592 13.11 3.27 -14.60
N VAL A 593 12.08 4.06 -14.24
CA VAL A 593 11.87 4.55 -12.88
C VAL A 593 10.57 4.03 -12.28
N GLN A 594 9.49 3.94 -13.07
CA GLN A 594 8.18 3.57 -12.55
C GLN A 594 7.41 2.73 -13.57
N GLY A 595 6.98 1.54 -13.14
CA GLY A 595 6.03 0.72 -13.87
C GLY A 595 4.60 1.24 -13.76
N ILE A 596 3.86 1.18 -14.85
CA ILE A 596 2.46 1.59 -14.95
C ILE A 596 1.65 0.64 -15.81
N GLY A 597 0.35 0.54 -15.52
CA GLY A 597 -0.60 -0.15 -16.39
C GLY A 597 -1.40 0.87 -17.19
N LEU A 598 -1.54 0.65 -18.49
CA LEU A 598 -2.24 1.54 -19.40
C LEU A 598 -3.45 0.84 -20.02
N SER A 599 -4.61 1.48 -19.99
CA SER A 599 -5.84 0.99 -20.61
C SER A 599 -5.88 1.19 -22.12
N ALA A 600 -6.49 0.24 -22.83
CA ALA A 600 -6.62 0.28 -24.29
C ALA A 600 -7.42 1.51 -24.76
N GLY A 601 -6.92 2.17 -25.82
CA GLY A 601 -7.59 3.29 -26.48
C GLY A 601 -7.55 4.60 -25.70
N HIS A 602 -6.72 4.69 -24.64
CA HIS A 602 -6.53 5.91 -23.86
C HIS A 602 -5.27 6.67 -24.28
N ALA A 603 -5.34 7.97 -24.11
CA ALA A 603 -4.17 8.86 -24.21
C ALA A 603 -3.84 9.39 -22.80
N TYR A 604 -2.55 9.43 -22.52
CA TYR A 604 -2.02 9.88 -21.21
C TYR A 604 -1.05 11.03 -21.44
N GLU A 605 -0.91 11.86 -20.43
CA GLU A 605 0.16 12.84 -20.30
C GLU A 605 1.06 12.41 -19.14
N VAL A 606 2.36 12.41 -19.38
CA VAL A 606 3.39 12.09 -18.39
C VAL A 606 4.22 13.33 -18.16
N VAL A 607 4.34 13.73 -16.90
CA VAL A 607 5.09 14.93 -16.50
C VAL A 607 6.14 14.52 -15.47
N ALA A 608 7.39 14.93 -15.69
CA ALA A 608 8.46 14.75 -14.74
C ALA A 608 9.12 16.08 -14.42
N VAL A 609 9.53 16.27 -13.16
CA VAL A 609 10.35 17.41 -12.73
C VAL A 609 11.65 16.87 -12.16
N TYR A 610 12.77 17.32 -12.75
CA TYR A 610 14.10 16.87 -12.37
C TYR A 610 15.08 18.03 -12.24
N LYS A 611 16.24 17.76 -11.65
CA LYS A 611 17.35 18.70 -11.49
C LYS A 611 18.67 17.96 -11.63
N VAL A 612 19.57 18.47 -12.47
CA VAL A 612 20.95 18.01 -12.55
C VAL A 612 21.70 18.58 -11.35
N VAL A 613 22.41 17.75 -10.61
CA VAL A 613 23.14 18.15 -9.41
C VAL A 613 24.59 17.65 -9.46
N GLY A 614 25.46 18.29 -8.68
CA GLY A 614 26.90 18.00 -8.71
C GLY A 614 27.66 18.81 -9.75
N GLU A 615 29.00 18.66 -9.78
CA GLU A 615 29.86 19.33 -10.75
C GLU A 615 29.97 18.41 -11.98
N VAL A 616 29.37 18.85 -13.07
CA VAL A 616 29.61 18.25 -14.39
C VAL A 616 30.85 18.92 -14.97
N ASP A 617 31.77 18.14 -15.55
CA ASP A 617 32.93 18.71 -16.23
C ASP A 617 32.49 19.78 -17.21
N PRO A 618 33.06 20.97 -17.19
CA PRO A 618 32.66 22.08 -18.08
C PRO A 618 32.77 21.78 -19.59
N SER A 619 33.49 20.72 -19.96
CA SER A 619 33.61 20.22 -21.36
C SER A 619 32.57 19.14 -21.67
N SER A 620 31.70 18.78 -20.70
CA SER A 620 30.67 17.79 -20.86
C SER A 620 29.28 18.43 -20.81
N GLU A 621 28.34 17.86 -21.55
CA GLU A 621 26.92 18.22 -21.56
C GLU A 621 26.06 17.02 -21.15
N VAL A 622 25.02 17.27 -20.36
CA VAL A 622 24.06 16.26 -19.93
C VAL A 622 22.68 16.59 -20.50
N GLU A 623 22.16 15.69 -21.31
CA GLU A 623 20.80 15.80 -21.84
C GLU A 623 19.91 14.77 -21.17
N VAL A 624 18.69 15.17 -20.81
CA VAL A 624 17.72 14.29 -20.13
C VAL A 624 16.41 14.32 -20.90
N GLY A 625 15.98 13.15 -21.38
CA GLY A 625 14.70 12.95 -22.04
C GLY A 625 13.76 12.08 -21.17
N LEU A 626 12.46 12.36 -21.24
CA LEU A 626 11.42 11.55 -20.62
C LEU A 626 10.76 10.68 -21.69
N ALA A 627 10.54 9.40 -21.38
CA ALA A 627 9.84 8.50 -22.29
C ALA A 627 9.03 7.44 -21.53
N VAL A 628 8.15 6.76 -22.26
CA VAL A 628 7.42 5.58 -21.78
C VAL A 628 7.66 4.45 -22.76
N LYS A 629 8.12 3.30 -22.26
CA LYS A 629 8.44 2.12 -23.08
C LYS A 629 7.62 0.92 -22.61
N SER A 630 7.22 0.08 -23.55
CA SER A 630 6.58 -1.21 -23.31
C SER A 630 7.23 -2.27 -24.16
N ALA A 631 7.27 -3.51 -23.64
CA ALA A 631 7.66 -4.66 -24.45
C ALA A 631 6.63 -5.02 -25.54
N GLU A 632 5.39 -4.56 -25.37
CA GLU A 632 4.31 -4.75 -26.33
C GLU A 632 4.35 -3.71 -27.43
N ALA A 633 4.08 -4.15 -28.65
CA ALA A 633 4.08 -3.27 -29.81
C ALA A 633 2.87 -2.33 -29.82
N GLY A 634 3.08 -1.07 -30.21
CA GLY A 634 2.01 -0.13 -30.52
C GLY A 634 1.91 1.09 -29.58
N LEU A 635 2.67 1.14 -28.50
CA LEU A 635 2.77 2.35 -27.68
C LEU A 635 3.50 3.45 -28.48
N SER A 636 2.96 4.67 -28.46
CA SER A 636 3.64 5.83 -28.99
C SER A 636 3.88 6.86 -27.89
N THR A 637 5.10 7.39 -27.84
CA THR A 637 5.50 8.46 -26.92
C THR A 637 5.94 9.65 -27.75
N GLU A 638 5.39 10.84 -27.48
CA GLU A 638 5.70 12.07 -28.18
C GLU A 638 6.10 13.16 -27.18
N PRO A 639 7.34 13.69 -27.20
CA PRO A 639 7.72 14.82 -26.36
C PRO A 639 6.91 16.06 -26.75
N THR A 640 6.31 16.71 -25.74
CA THR A 640 5.40 17.86 -25.96
C THR A 640 5.86 19.13 -25.26
N GLY A 641 6.75 19.04 -24.27
CA GLY A 641 7.24 20.22 -23.59
C GLY A 641 8.50 20.00 -22.77
N GLU A 642 9.32 21.05 -22.73
CA GLU A 642 10.43 21.21 -21.79
C GLU A 642 10.37 22.64 -21.26
N GLU A 643 10.42 22.79 -19.94
CA GLU A 643 10.29 24.09 -19.27
C GLU A 643 11.32 24.20 -18.15
N ALA A 644 12.16 25.23 -18.21
CA ALA A 644 13.05 25.58 -17.12
C ALA A 644 12.25 26.22 -15.98
N LEU A 645 12.30 25.60 -14.78
CA LEU A 645 11.62 26.04 -13.59
C LEU A 645 12.56 26.79 -12.64
N GLN A 646 12.00 27.28 -11.51
CA GLN A 646 12.79 27.94 -10.49
C GLN A 646 13.76 26.98 -9.79
N HIS A 647 14.79 27.52 -9.15
CA HIS A 647 15.78 26.78 -8.34
C HIS A 647 16.55 25.70 -9.10
N GLY A 648 16.69 25.83 -10.45
CA GLY A 648 17.41 24.89 -11.29
C GLY A 648 16.68 23.59 -11.61
N TRP A 649 15.38 23.53 -11.35
CA TRP A 649 14.53 22.42 -11.76
C TRP A 649 14.09 22.55 -13.21
N THR A 650 13.84 21.44 -13.87
CA THR A 650 13.34 21.36 -15.25
C THR A 650 12.13 20.43 -15.29
N LYS A 651 11.10 20.84 -16.01
CA LYS A 651 9.88 20.05 -16.26
C LYS A 651 9.92 19.49 -17.67
N LEU A 652 9.69 18.18 -17.79
CA LEU A 652 9.50 17.49 -19.06
C LEU A 652 8.05 17.00 -19.16
N THR A 653 7.48 17.07 -20.35
CA THR A 653 6.13 16.58 -20.64
C THR A 653 6.15 15.72 -21.89
N VAL A 654 5.53 14.57 -21.84
CA VAL A 654 5.33 13.67 -22.98
C VAL A 654 3.89 13.18 -23.06
N ASP A 655 3.41 13.05 -24.27
CA ASP A 655 2.14 12.45 -24.60
C ASP A 655 2.33 10.96 -24.91
N VAL A 656 1.44 10.13 -24.38
CA VAL A 656 1.46 8.69 -24.59
C VAL A 656 0.13 8.23 -25.16
N SER A 657 0.16 7.46 -26.23
CA SER A 657 -1.03 6.83 -26.79
C SER A 657 -0.91 5.31 -26.65
N ALA A 658 -1.88 4.71 -25.98
CA ALA A 658 -1.98 3.26 -25.74
C ALA A 658 -3.13 2.66 -26.55
N PRO A 659 -2.92 2.19 -27.78
CA PRO A 659 -3.97 1.58 -28.59
C PRO A 659 -4.45 0.23 -28.03
N THR A 660 -3.58 -0.46 -27.31
CA THR A 660 -3.87 -1.71 -26.58
C THR A 660 -3.58 -1.53 -25.10
N ALA A 661 -4.24 -2.31 -24.24
CA ALA A 661 -3.86 -2.37 -22.84
C ALA A 661 -2.45 -2.95 -22.72
N SER A 662 -1.59 -2.33 -21.94
CA SER A 662 -0.21 -2.76 -21.78
C SER A 662 0.39 -2.40 -20.43
N ALA A 663 1.32 -3.21 -19.96
CA ALA A 663 2.28 -2.80 -18.95
C ALA A 663 3.38 -1.97 -19.62
N ALA A 664 3.75 -0.86 -19.00
CA ALA A 664 4.75 0.04 -19.52
C ALA A 664 5.65 0.57 -18.39
N GLU A 665 6.78 1.12 -18.75
CA GLU A 665 7.74 1.72 -17.83
C GLU A 665 7.96 3.19 -18.21
N VAL A 666 7.74 4.08 -17.25
CA VAL A 666 8.15 5.48 -17.34
C VAL A 666 9.61 5.56 -16.92
N GLY A 667 10.42 6.26 -17.68
CA GLY A 667 11.83 6.39 -17.38
C GLY A 667 12.49 7.53 -18.14
N PHE A 668 13.80 7.61 -17.99
CA PHE A 668 14.62 8.69 -18.54
C PHE A 668 15.66 8.16 -19.52
N ALA A 669 15.77 8.83 -20.66
CA ALA A 669 16.92 8.73 -21.54
C ALA A 669 17.93 9.76 -21.06
N ILE A 670 19.07 9.31 -20.56
CA ILE A 670 20.11 10.19 -20.02
C ILE A 670 21.33 10.08 -20.92
N ALA A 671 21.65 11.18 -21.60
CA ALA A 671 22.79 11.27 -22.47
C ALA A 671 23.91 12.10 -21.83
N LEU A 672 25.12 11.59 -21.91
CA LEU A 672 26.34 12.29 -21.59
C LEU A 672 27.13 12.53 -22.85
N VAL A 673 27.36 13.79 -23.17
CA VAL A 673 28.28 14.23 -24.26
C VAL A 673 29.56 14.70 -23.59
N ALA A 674 30.70 14.05 -23.85
CA ALA A 674 31.97 14.39 -23.23
C ALA A 674 33.10 14.32 -24.25
N GLU A 675 33.92 15.38 -24.34
CA GLU A 675 35.10 15.43 -25.24
C GLU A 675 36.22 14.50 -24.77
N ASP A 676 36.44 14.40 -23.45
CA ASP A 676 37.41 13.49 -22.83
C ASP A 676 36.72 12.28 -22.19
N THR A 677 36.70 11.13 -22.88
CA THR A 677 36.13 9.89 -22.38
C THR A 677 37.15 8.97 -21.69
N SER A 678 38.40 9.41 -21.59
CA SER A 678 39.47 8.61 -20.95
C SER A 678 39.34 8.52 -19.42
N LYS A 679 38.42 9.29 -18.80
CA LYS A 679 38.12 9.32 -17.35
C LYS A 679 36.69 8.88 -17.09
N PRO A 680 36.44 8.33 -15.93
CA PRO A 680 35.05 8.10 -15.53
C PRO A 680 34.34 9.43 -15.35
N ALA A 681 33.07 9.46 -15.77
CA ALA A 681 32.20 10.63 -15.60
C ALA A 681 30.95 10.26 -14.83
N THR A 682 30.59 11.09 -13.86
CA THR A 682 29.39 10.85 -13.02
C THR A 682 28.33 11.90 -13.34
N VAL A 683 27.11 11.44 -13.60
CA VAL A 683 25.92 12.24 -13.77
C VAL A 683 25.00 11.99 -12.60
N SER A 684 24.62 13.04 -11.87
CA SER A 684 23.69 12.95 -10.75
C SER A 684 22.42 13.76 -11.03
N LEU A 685 21.27 13.14 -10.84
CA LEU A 685 19.95 13.74 -11.03
C LEU A 685 19.13 13.63 -9.74
N LEU A 686 18.36 14.67 -9.44
CA LEU A 686 17.24 14.60 -8.50
C LEU A 686 15.94 14.54 -9.31
N LEU A 687 15.13 13.54 -9.05
CA LEU A 687 13.77 13.43 -9.57
C LEU A 687 12.82 13.92 -8.48
N GLY A 688 12.28 15.12 -8.65
CA GLY A 688 11.44 15.78 -7.65
C GLY A 688 9.96 15.42 -7.76
N GLN A 689 9.51 15.02 -8.95
CA GLN A 689 8.11 14.70 -9.20
C GLN A 689 7.96 13.86 -10.47
N LEU A 690 7.02 12.91 -10.45
CA LEU A 690 6.56 12.18 -11.61
C LEU A 690 5.04 12.03 -11.54
N ASN A 691 4.34 12.42 -12.62
CA ASN A 691 2.90 12.30 -12.75
C ASN A 691 2.53 11.58 -14.04
N VAL A 692 1.49 10.75 -13.96
CA VAL A 692 0.85 10.13 -15.13
C VAL A 692 -0.65 10.27 -14.97
N HIS A 693 -1.32 10.82 -15.94
CA HIS A 693 -2.77 11.01 -15.92
C HIS A 693 -3.39 10.95 -17.32
N SER A 694 -4.69 10.78 -17.38
CA SER A 694 -5.41 10.85 -18.65
C SER A 694 -5.17 12.21 -19.31
N LYS A 695 -4.84 12.18 -20.60
CA LYS A 695 -4.72 13.40 -21.39
C LYS A 695 -6.11 14.01 -21.60
N PRO A 696 -6.29 15.32 -21.34
CA PRO A 696 -7.54 15.99 -21.63
C PRO A 696 -7.89 15.92 -23.13
N PRO A 697 -9.17 15.91 -23.50
CA PRO A 697 -9.57 15.97 -24.89
C PRO A 697 -8.99 17.21 -25.59
N ILE A 698 -8.63 17.07 -26.85
CA ILE A 698 -8.07 18.16 -27.67
C ILE A 698 -8.96 19.41 -27.59
N GLY A 699 -8.38 20.52 -27.20
CA GLY A 699 -9.07 21.83 -27.06
C GLY A 699 -9.74 22.06 -25.70
N ALA A 700 -9.72 21.10 -24.77
CA ALA A 700 -10.09 21.35 -23.39
C ALA A 700 -8.95 22.14 -22.70
N LYS A 701 -9.23 23.37 -22.28
CA LYS A 701 -8.32 24.04 -21.35
C LYS A 701 -8.45 23.37 -20.00
N THR A 702 -7.40 22.76 -19.53
CA THR A 702 -7.28 22.33 -18.14
C THR A 702 -7.25 23.57 -17.27
N SER A 703 -8.31 23.83 -16.54
CA SER A 703 -8.32 24.87 -15.52
C SER A 703 -8.00 24.24 -14.18
N ILE A 704 -7.08 24.84 -13.45
CA ILE A 704 -6.85 24.47 -12.04
C ILE A 704 -8.15 24.70 -11.27
N PRO A 705 -8.58 23.78 -10.40
CA PRO A 705 -9.74 23.96 -9.55
C PRO A 705 -9.59 25.26 -8.74
N THR A 706 -10.68 25.97 -8.52
CA THR A 706 -10.67 27.25 -7.80
C THR A 706 -11.10 27.04 -6.34
N ILE A 707 -10.38 27.63 -5.41
CA ILE A 707 -10.81 27.74 -4.01
C ILE A 707 -11.84 28.90 -3.95
N LEU A 708 -13.09 28.56 -3.62
CA LEU A 708 -14.20 29.51 -3.68
C LEU A 708 -14.18 30.53 -2.53
N TRP A 709 -13.85 30.05 -1.35
CA TRP A 709 -13.76 30.85 -0.14
C TRP A 709 -12.94 30.13 0.93
N VAL A 710 -12.44 30.88 1.86
CA VAL A 710 -11.79 30.42 3.09
C VAL A 710 -12.51 31.10 4.26
N ASP A 711 -12.79 30.33 5.30
CA ASP A 711 -13.40 30.82 6.53
C ASP A 711 -12.59 30.42 7.76
N TYR A 712 -12.73 31.16 8.83
CA TYR A 712 -12.08 30.89 10.10
C TYR A 712 -13.11 30.93 11.23
N ALA A 713 -13.19 29.83 11.95
CA ALA A 713 -14.03 29.71 13.14
C ALA A 713 -13.16 29.39 14.35
N ARG A 714 -13.51 30.03 15.49
CA ARG A 714 -12.89 29.72 16.78
C ARG A 714 -13.61 28.56 17.44
N ASP A 715 -12.88 27.56 17.86
CA ASP A 715 -13.37 26.46 18.68
C ASP A 715 -12.92 26.69 20.13
N ASP A 716 -13.76 27.33 20.89
CA ASP A 716 -13.48 27.65 22.31
C ASP A 716 -13.34 26.39 23.17
N SER A 717 -13.97 25.28 22.77
CA SER A 717 -13.87 24.02 23.50
C SER A 717 -12.46 23.40 23.39
N GLN A 718 -11.79 23.65 22.28
CA GLN A 718 -10.45 23.11 21.98
C GLN A 718 -9.35 24.17 22.07
N LYS A 719 -9.69 25.43 22.31
CA LYS A 719 -8.76 26.58 22.25
C LYS A 719 -7.97 26.58 20.92
N ALA A 720 -8.67 26.43 19.85
CA ALA A 720 -8.09 26.35 18.51
C ALA A 720 -8.89 27.21 17.54
N GLY A 721 -8.20 27.77 16.54
CA GLY A 721 -8.84 28.28 15.35
C GLY A 721 -8.96 27.15 14.33
N VAL A 722 -10.02 27.16 13.55
CA VAL A 722 -10.27 26.21 12.49
C VAL A 722 -10.42 26.95 11.19
N ILE A 723 -9.52 26.71 10.26
CA ILE A 723 -9.60 27.19 8.90
C ILE A 723 -10.35 26.15 8.08
N THR A 724 -11.37 26.56 7.35
CA THR A 724 -12.14 25.73 6.43
C THR A 724 -12.23 26.42 5.07
N TRP A 725 -12.38 25.65 4.02
CA TRP A 725 -12.53 26.19 2.68
C TRP A 725 -13.41 25.31 1.82
N GLU A 726 -13.86 25.86 0.68
CA GLU A 726 -14.61 25.13 -0.31
C GLU A 726 -13.94 25.27 -1.68
N VAL A 727 -14.04 24.24 -2.49
CA VAL A 727 -13.41 24.13 -3.79
C VAL A 727 -14.47 24.00 -4.88
N ALA A 728 -14.33 24.79 -5.93
CA ALA A 728 -15.11 24.58 -7.14
C ALA A 728 -14.51 23.46 -7.97
N ALA A 729 -15.34 22.59 -8.48
CA ALA A 729 -14.90 21.62 -9.47
C ALA A 729 -14.42 22.33 -10.74
N ALA A 730 -13.25 21.95 -11.26
CA ALA A 730 -12.75 22.43 -12.53
C ALA A 730 -13.56 21.75 -13.66
N LEU A 731 -14.65 22.34 -14.02
CA LEU A 731 -15.44 21.87 -15.16
C LEU A 731 -14.89 22.50 -16.45
N PRO A 732 -14.51 21.72 -17.46
CA PRO A 732 -14.19 22.29 -18.75
C PRO A 732 -15.42 23.02 -19.30
N PRO A 733 -15.22 24.06 -20.15
CA PRO A 733 -16.34 24.81 -20.71
C PRO A 733 -17.27 23.84 -21.47
N PRO A 734 -18.59 24.00 -21.33
CA PRO A 734 -19.54 23.11 -21.98
C PRO A 734 -19.36 23.16 -23.49
N THR A 735 -19.26 22.01 -24.11
CA THR A 735 -19.23 21.92 -25.56
C THR A 735 -20.63 22.09 -26.08
N TRP A 736 -20.89 23.20 -26.74
CA TRP A 736 -22.17 23.46 -27.39
C TRP A 736 -22.31 22.60 -28.65
N GLN A 737 -23.28 21.71 -28.66
CA GLN A 737 -23.68 20.97 -29.85
C GLN A 737 -25.03 21.50 -30.29
N LEU A 738 -25.04 22.31 -31.31
CA LEU A 738 -26.29 22.70 -31.94
C LEU A 738 -26.79 21.54 -32.81
N PRO A 739 -28.02 21.11 -32.68
CA PRO A 739 -28.59 20.09 -33.58
C PRO A 739 -28.59 20.61 -35.02
N LEU A 740 -28.09 19.81 -35.93
CA LEU A 740 -28.07 20.16 -37.36
C LEU A 740 -29.47 20.10 -37.98
N THR A 741 -30.34 19.29 -37.39
CA THR A 741 -31.74 19.16 -37.78
C THR A 741 -32.62 19.02 -36.53
N PRO A 742 -33.93 19.37 -36.57
CA PRO A 742 -34.86 19.23 -35.46
C PRO A 742 -35.06 17.78 -34.97
N GLU A 743 -34.73 16.80 -35.79
CA GLU A 743 -34.86 15.38 -35.45
C GLU A 743 -33.64 14.84 -34.65
N GLN A 744 -32.54 15.58 -34.57
CA GLN A 744 -31.40 15.19 -33.80
C GLN A 744 -31.66 15.44 -32.32
N SER A 745 -31.97 14.40 -31.57
CA SER A 745 -32.19 14.42 -30.12
C SER A 745 -30.88 14.50 -29.33
N ARG A 746 -29.96 15.38 -29.73
CA ARG A 746 -28.74 15.63 -28.98
C ARG A 746 -28.97 16.80 -28.02
N PRO A 747 -28.50 16.72 -26.78
CA PRO A 747 -28.60 17.87 -25.89
C PRO A 747 -27.78 19.05 -26.44
N ALA A 748 -28.23 20.27 -26.14
CA ALA A 748 -27.54 21.49 -26.59
C ALA A 748 -26.11 21.59 -26.03
N TRP A 749 -25.87 20.96 -24.91
CA TRP A 749 -24.55 20.86 -24.27
C TRP A 749 -24.45 19.53 -23.51
N ILE A 750 -23.26 19.03 -23.39
CA ILE A 750 -22.96 17.81 -22.62
C ILE A 750 -22.20 18.23 -21.37
N PRO A 751 -22.68 17.93 -20.17
CA PRO A 751 -21.91 18.16 -18.95
C PRO A 751 -20.67 17.27 -18.98
N GLN A 752 -19.54 17.88 -18.68
CA GLN A 752 -18.27 17.18 -18.60
C GLN A 752 -17.93 16.90 -17.15
N ILE A 753 -17.31 15.76 -16.91
CA ILE A 753 -16.84 15.39 -15.57
C ILE A 753 -15.56 16.20 -15.28
N PRO A 754 -15.37 16.70 -14.04
CA PRO A 754 -14.11 17.36 -13.66
C PRO A 754 -12.92 16.45 -13.97
N SER A 755 -11.92 16.98 -14.66
CA SER A 755 -10.74 16.22 -15.05
C SER A 755 -9.53 16.46 -14.17
N VAL A 756 -9.57 17.48 -13.32
CA VAL A 756 -8.49 17.88 -12.42
C VAL A 756 -9.07 18.16 -11.03
N GLY A 757 -8.48 17.58 -10.01
CA GLY A 757 -8.78 17.84 -8.61
C GLY A 757 -7.61 18.43 -7.87
N PHE A 758 -7.81 18.89 -6.64
CA PHE A 758 -6.69 19.13 -5.72
C PHE A 758 -6.27 17.81 -5.08
N LEU A 759 -4.98 17.64 -4.89
CA LEU A 759 -4.37 16.54 -4.16
C LEU A 759 -4.19 16.90 -2.68
N TYR A 760 -3.71 18.12 -2.41
CA TYR A 760 -3.54 18.64 -1.05
C TYR A 760 -3.45 20.17 -1.05
N PHE A 761 -3.37 20.76 0.15
CA PHE A 761 -3.31 22.20 0.32
C PHE A 761 -2.15 22.60 1.23
N ASN A 762 -1.42 23.63 0.84
CA ASN A 762 -0.45 24.32 1.66
C ASN A 762 -1.14 25.49 2.37
N ILE A 763 -0.89 25.64 3.67
CA ILE A 763 -1.47 26.69 4.49
C ILE A 763 -0.38 27.68 4.89
N HIS A 764 -0.64 28.96 4.65
CA HIS A 764 0.29 30.04 4.94
C HIS A 764 -0.37 31.10 5.81
N VAL A 765 0.42 31.86 6.56
CA VAL A 765 -0.06 32.96 7.40
C VAL A 765 0.83 34.20 7.23
N GLN A 766 0.23 35.36 7.19
CA GLN A 766 0.89 36.65 7.23
C GLN A 766 0.27 37.52 8.32
N TYR A 767 1.11 38.09 9.18
CA TYR A 767 0.67 38.95 10.27
C TYR A 767 0.94 40.42 9.91
N PHE A 768 0.01 41.29 10.30
CA PHE A 768 0.11 42.72 10.03
C PHE A 768 -0.58 43.58 11.12
N ALA A 769 -0.21 44.87 11.20
CA ALA A 769 -0.84 45.79 12.12
C ALA A 769 -2.10 46.43 11.52
N GLU A 770 -2.99 46.89 12.36
CA GLU A 770 -4.19 47.61 11.92
C GLU A 770 -3.79 48.89 11.13
N GLY A 771 -4.31 49.02 9.89
CA GLY A 771 -3.94 50.08 8.97
C GLY A 771 -2.64 49.91 8.23
N GLU A 772 -1.89 48.84 8.46
CA GLU A 772 -0.72 48.46 7.66
C GLU A 772 -1.15 47.85 6.31
N THR A 773 -0.47 48.21 5.23
CA THR A 773 -0.70 47.55 3.94
C THR A 773 -0.10 46.13 4.02
N VAL A 774 -0.93 45.11 3.75
CA VAL A 774 -0.50 43.72 3.74
C VAL A 774 0.54 43.56 2.65
N GLY A 775 1.68 42.95 2.98
CA GLY A 775 2.77 42.64 2.02
C GLY A 775 2.34 41.67 0.94
N SER A 776 3.26 41.35 0.05
CA SER A 776 3.01 40.38 -1.03
C SER A 776 2.67 38.98 -0.46
N PRO A 777 1.71 38.24 -1.04
CA PRO A 777 1.33 36.91 -0.54
C PRO A 777 2.46 35.88 -0.50
N ASP A 778 3.49 36.04 -1.36
CA ASP A 778 4.66 35.15 -1.39
C ASP A 778 5.59 35.32 -0.20
N GLU A 779 5.43 36.39 0.60
CA GLU A 779 6.08 36.60 1.88
C GLU A 779 5.36 35.87 3.04
N ALA A 780 4.17 35.31 2.78
CA ALA A 780 3.42 34.60 3.80
C ALA A 780 4.17 33.36 4.28
N ARG A 781 4.24 33.20 5.59
CA ARG A 781 4.91 32.09 6.24
C ARG A 781 4.09 30.81 6.09
N TRP A 782 4.70 29.76 5.56
CA TRP A 782 4.10 28.44 5.53
C TRP A 782 3.98 27.86 6.97
N ILE A 783 2.82 27.27 7.29
CA ILE A 783 2.53 26.71 8.61
C ILE A 783 2.15 25.23 8.58
N GLY A 784 1.91 24.65 7.42
CA GLY A 784 1.61 23.24 7.30
C GLY A 784 0.89 22.89 6.00
N THR A 785 0.53 21.63 5.88
CA THR A 785 -0.14 21.08 4.71
C THR A 785 -1.22 20.07 5.13
N THR A 786 -2.21 19.84 4.27
CA THR A 786 -3.24 18.79 4.47
C THR A 786 -2.75 17.42 3.97
N GLY A 787 -3.54 16.36 4.17
CA GLY A 787 -3.31 15.03 3.59
C GLY A 787 -3.40 14.99 2.08
N LEU A 788 -2.85 13.91 1.46
CA LEU A 788 -2.88 13.70 0.00
C LEU A 788 -4.20 13.07 -0.48
N ASP A 789 -5.31 13.51 0.07
CA ASP A 789 -6.64 12.99 -0.26
C ASP A 789 -7.50 13.96 -1.09
N GLY A 790 -7.07 15.21 -1.20
CA GLY A 790 -7.78 16.29 -1.89
C GLY A 790 -9.13 16.68 -1.26
N GLU A 791 -9.60 15.93 -0.28
CA GLU A 791 -10.90 16.08 0.38
C GLU A 791 -10.80 16.81 1.72
N GLY A 792 -9.61 16.82 2.33
CA GLY A 792 -9.33 17.47 3.61
C GLY A 792 -9.40 18.99 3.48
N ARG A 793 -10.58 19.60 3.72
CA ARG A 793 -10.84 21.04 3.59
C ARG A 793 -10.88 21.73 4.94
N ARG A 794 -9.98 21.33 5.83
CA ARG A 794 -9.92 21.81 7.19
C ARG A 794 -8.48 21.81 7.70
N PHE A 795 -8.11 22.87 8.44
CA PHE A 795 -6.82 22.96 9.10
C PHE A 795 -6.97 23.60 10.48
N GLU A 796 -6.39 23.01 11.52
CA GLU A 796 -6.51 23.50 12.89
C GLU A 796 -5.28 24.30 13.31
N VAL A 797 -5.51 25.42 13.97
CA VAL A 797 -4.48 26.36 14.43
C VAL A 797 -4.59 26.52 15.94
N ALA A 798 -3.56 26.13 16.69
CA ALA A 798 -3.55 26.26 18.15
C ALA A 798 -3.46 27.75 18.56
N GLU A 799 -4.42 28.21 19.38
CA GLU A 799 -4.58 29.61 19.74
C GLU A 799 -3.34 30.23 20.43
N GLU A 800 -2.73 29.51 21.38
CA GLU A 800 -1.56 30.00 22.08
C GLU A 800 -0.36 30.25 21.15
N LYS A 801 -0.11 29.33 20.24
CA LYS A 801 0.96 29.46 19.25
C LYS A 801 0.64 30.54 18.21
N PHE A 802 -0.61 30.63 17.80
CA PHE A 802 -1.07 31.65 16.88
C PHE A 802 -0.78 33.05 17.41
N LYS A 803 -1.13 33.32 18.68
CA LYS A 803 -0.84 34.56 19.37
C LYS A 803 0.66 34.83 19.54
N ALA A 804 1.42 33.80 19.90
CA ALA A 804 2.87 33.91 20.08
C ALA A 804 3.59 34.31 18.77
N MET A 805 3.14 33.76 17.62
CA MET A 805 3.72 34.08 16.32
C MET A 805 3.39 35.46 15.78
N ALA A 806 2.38 36.10 16.33
CA ALA A 806 1.94 37.41 15.85
C ALA A 806 2.90 38.56 16.22
N GLU A 807 3.83 38.35 17.18
CA GLU A 807 4.85 39.34 17.59
C GLU A 807 4.26 40.72 17.90
N GLY A 808 3.04 40.73 18.46
CA GLY A 808 2.32 41.96 18.79
C GLY A 808 1.48 42.57 17.65
N LYS A 809 1.48 41.97 16.47
CA LYS A 809 0.56 42.32 15.39
C LYS A 809 -0.83 41.80 15.71
N ARG A 810 -1.87 42.57 15.33
CA ARG A 810 -3.26 42.29 15.74
C ARG A 810 -4.12 41.62 14.69
N LEU A 811 -3.63 41.52 13.46
CA LEU A 811 -4.34 40.93 12.35
C LEU A 811 -3.47 39.81 11.72
N ALA A 812 -4.13 38.80 11.25
CA ALA A 812 -3.49 37.73 10.47
C ALA A 812 -4.34 37.43 9.24
N ARG A 813 -3.68 37.13 8.15
CA ARG A 813 -4.30 36.62 6.93
C ARG A 813 -3.80 35.21 6.68
N PHE A 814 -4.71 34.24 6.64
CA PHE A 814 -4.43 32.87 6.25
C PHE A 814 -4.72 32.66 4.78
N TYR A 815 -3.78 32.12 4.07
CA TYR A 815 -3.91 31.72 2.68
C TYR A 815 -3.99 30.21 2.58
N VAL A 816 -4.88 29.71 1.72
CA VAL A 816 -4.98 28.30 1.33
C VAL A 816 -4.54 28.22 -0.12
N ARG A 817 -3.49 27.43 -0.36
CA ARG A 817 -2.88 27.26 -1.68
C ARG A 817 -2.94 25.81 -2.09
N GLY A 818 -3.74 25.46 -3.09
CA GLY A 818 -3.95 24.08 -3.53
C GLY A 818 -2.81 23.54 -4.40
N VAL A 819 -2.57 22.25 -4.31
CA VAL A 819 -1.73 21.49 -5.24
C VAL A 819 -2.63 20.47 -5.93
N THR A 820 -2.61 20.44 -7.25
CA THR A 820 -3.48 19.57 -8.05
C THR A 820 -3.02 18.11 -8.04
N ASP A 821 -3.89 17.20 -8.45
CA ASP A 821 -3.57 15.79 -8.68
C ASP A 821 -2.54 15.55 -9.82
N ARG A 822 -2.16 16.62 -10.51
CA ARG A 822 -1.08 16.68 -11.51
C ARG A 822 0.19 17.32 -10.96
N GLY A 823 0.23 17.63 -9.66
CA GLY A 823 1.39 18.21 -8.98
C GLY A 823 1.63 19.69 -9.27
N GLU A 824 0.66 20.40 -9.86
CA GLU A 824 0.73 21.82 -10.11
C GLU A 824 0.29 22.62 -8.89
N VAL A 825 1.08 23.59 -8.46
CA VAL A 825 0.76 24.47 -7.34
C VAL A 825 -0.04 25.66 -7.85
N ALA A 826 -1.21 25.90 -7.27
CA ALA A 826 -2.03 27.07 -7.62
C ALA A 826 -1.27 28.37 -7.37
N GLY A 827 -1.37 29.32 -8.31
CA GLY A 827 -0.76 30.65 -8.17
C GLY A 827 -1.29 31.43 -6.97
N TRP A 828 -0.54 32.40 -6.50
CA TRP A 828 -0.99 33.27 -5.40
C TRP A 828 -2.24 34.09 -5.73
N ASP A 829 -2.42 34.42 -6.99
CA ASP A 829 -3.62 35.09 -7.54
C ASP A 829 -4.86 34.19 -7.53
N GLN A 830 -4.68 32.87 -7.42
CA GLN A 830 -5.75 31.87 -7.31
C GLN A 830 -5.96 31.40 -5.86
N SER A 831 -5.13 31.88 -4.93
CA SER A 831 -5.20 31.51 -3.53
C SER A 831 -6.26 32.33 -2.81
N ALA A 832 -7.22 31.66 -2.19
CA ALA A 832 -8.19 32.31 -1.34
C ALA A 832 -7.60 32.55 0.05
N TYR A 833 -8.12 33.56 0.76
CA TYR A 833 -7.64 33.91 2.09
C TYR A 833 -8.77 34.35 3.01
N VAL A 834 -8.51 34.33 4.33
CA VAL A 834 -9.34 34.90 5.35
C VAL A 834 -8.52 35.77 6.30
N GLU A 835 -9.07 36.93 6.70
CA GLU A 835 -8.46 37.81 7.70
C GLU A 835 -9.12 37.61 9.06
N VAL A 836 -8.31 37.53 10.10
CA VAL A 836 -8.76 37.28 11.46
C VAL A 836 -8.04 38.20 12.45
N ALA A 837 -8.74 38.57 13.51
CA ALA A 837 -8.12 39.28 14.61
C ALA A 837 -7.30 38.31 15.47
N VAL A 838 -6.13 38.74 15.92
CA VAL A 838 -5.30 38.05 16.89
C VAL A 838 -5.56 38.65 18.24
N ASP A 839 -6.57 38.14 18.97
CA ASP A 839 -7.02 38.62 20.29
C ASP A 839 -6.21 38.04 21.47
#